data_b959b19a9b34001e57dde83085240c2e
#
_entry.id   b959b19a9b34001e57dde83085240c2e
#
_cell.length_a   1.000
_cell.length_b   1.000
_cell.length_c   1.000
_cell.angle_alpha   90.00
_cell.angle_beta   90.00
_cell.angle_gamma   90.00
#
_symmetry.space_group_name_H-M   'P 1'
#
loop_
_entity.id
_entity.type
_entity.pdbx_description
1 polymer ?
#
loop_
_entity_poly.entity_id
_entity_poly.type
_entity_poly.pdbx_seq_one_letter_code
_entity_poly.pdbx_strand_id
1 'polypeptide(L)'
;MNEQVERLLARCHELGADPRNTNYAGGNASAKGSETDPVTGEPVDLMWVKGSGGDLGTLTEAGLAVLRLDRLRALVEVYPGVEREDEMVAAFDFCAHGKGGAAPSIDTAMHGLVEAAHVDHLHPDSGIAIATAEDGEELTRRIFGDRVAWVPWRRPGFQLGLDMAAIKAENPRAIGVILGGHGITAWGETSEECQANSLEIIRTAEAYLAEHGRHEPFGPVIPGYEPLPEAERHARAAALFPLVRGLASTDKPQVGHYTDSEAVLDFVSRAEHPRLAALGTSCPDHFLRTKVSPLVLDLAPDAPLEDVKTRLKELHAAYREEYAAYYDRHATPESPAMRGADPAIVLVPGVGMFSFGADKQTARVAGEFYVNAINVMRGAESVSRYAPIEESEKFRIEYWSLEEAKLQRMPKPKPLATRVAFVTGGGSGIGAATARRLADEGACVVVADRDLAAAEKVAAELGAKALRREDVAIAVAADVTSEAEIQAALDAAVLAFGGVDLVVNNAGLSLSKPLLETTVADWDLQHDVMARGSFLVSRESARVMIEQGMGGDIVYISSKNSIFAGPNNIAYSATKADQAHQVRLLAAELGGHGVRVNGINPDGVVRGSGIFASGWGANRAAVYGVEEEKLGEFYAQRTLLKREVLPEHVAGAVFALTGGDLTHTTGLHIPVDAGVAAAFLR
;
A
#
# COMPACT_ATOMS: atom_id res chain seq x y z
N MET A 1 -21.84 -7.22 -25.00
CA MET A 1 -20.76 -6.21 -25.04
C MET A 1 -20.50 -5.87 -26.51
N ASN A 2 -20.19 -4.63 -26.83
CA ASN A 2 -19.82 -4.25 -28.20
C ASN A 2 -18.46 -4.89 -28.54
N GLU A 3 -18.30 -5.45 -29.76
CA GLU A 3 -17.07 -6.12 -30.18
C GLU A 3 -15.82 -5.22 -30.07
N GLN A 4 -15.95 -3.92 -30.32
CA GLN A 4 -14.86 -2.97 -30.15
C GLN A 4 -14.42 -2.84 -28.69
N VAL A 5 -15.36 -2.88 -27.74
CA VAL A 5 -15.08 -2.85 -26.31
C VAL A 5 -14.39 -4.13 -25.86
N GLU A 6 -14.84 -5.30 -26.34
CA GLU A 6 -14.19 -6.58 -26.01
C GLU A 6 -12.73 -6.61 -26.47
N ARG A 7 -12.47 -6.17 -27.71
CA ARG A 7 -11.11 -6.09 -28.28
C ARG A 7 -10.25 -5.05 -27.52
N LEU A 8 -10.82 -3.89 -27.16
CA LEU A 8 -10.14 -2.88 -26.36
C LEU A 8 -9.72 -3.45 -25.00
N LEU A 9 -10.62 -4.11 -24.28
CA LEU A 9 -10.33 -4.70 -22.96
C LEU A 9 -9.27 -5.80 -23.07
N ALA A 10 -9.35 -6.69 -24.08
CA ALA A 10 -8.35 -7.71 -24.29
C ALA A 10 -6.97 -7.09 -24.51
N ARG A 11 -6.85 -6.07 -25.37
CA ARG A 11 -5.61 -5.34 -25.61
C ARG A 11 -5.08 -4.67 -24.35
N CYS A 12 -5.94 -4.02 -23.56
CA CYS A 12 -5.55 -3.42 -22.30
C CYS A 12 -4.97 -4.45 -21.33
N HIS A 13 -5.62 -5.62 -21.20
CA HIS A 13 -5.14 -6.68 -20.32
C HIS A 13 -3.78 -7.24 -20.76
N GLU A 14 -3.56 -7.44 -22.05
CA GLU A 14 -2.28 -7.92 -22.57
C GLU A 14 -1.15 -6.90 -22.40
N LEU A 15 -1.42 -5.62 -22.68
CA LEU A 15 -0.43 -4.55 -22.50
C LEU A 15 -0.11 -4.31 -21.02
N GLY A 16 -1.13 -4.26 -20.16
CA GLY A 16 -0.99 -4.02 -18.72
C GLY A 16 -0.50 -5.22 -17.91
N ALA A 17 -0.48 -6.44 -18.48
CA ALA A 17 0.05 -7.64 -17.82
C ALA A 17 1.58 -7.58 -17.64
N ASP A 18 2.29 -6.85 -18.48
CA ASP A 18 3.74 -6.69 -18.39
C ASP A 18 4.07 -5.26 -17.87
N PRO A 19 4.60 -5.13 -16.64
CA PRO A 19 4.94 -3.82 -16.06
C PRO A 19 6.03 -3.06 -16.80
N ARG A 20 6.74 -3.70 -17.77
CA ARG A 20 7.69 -3.03 -18.65
C ARG A 20 7.00 -2.24 -19.77
N ASN A 21 5.75 -2.59 -20.12
CA ASN A 21 4.97 -1.88 -21.12
C ASN A 21 4.32 -0.62 -20.55
N THR A 22 3.88 -0.66 -19.29
CA THR A 22 3.30 0.49 -18.59
C THR A 22 3.36 0.26 -17.08
N ASN A 23 3.50 1.34 -16.31
CA ASN A 23 3.45 1.30 -14.85
C ASN A 23 2.01 1.09 -14.33
N TYR A 24 1.87 0.76 -13.03
CA TYR A 24 0.56 0.55 -12.40
C TYR A 24 -0.34 1.79 -12.54
N ALA A 25 -1.57 1.57 -12.97
CA ALA A 25 -2.57 2.60 -13.20
C ALA A 25 -2.17 3.71 -14.21
N GLY A 26 -0.99 3.63 -14.78
CA GLY A 26 -0.52 4.53 -15.83
C GLY A 26 -1.04 4.15 -17.22
N GLY A 27 -0.88 5.08 -18.13
CA GLY A 27 -1.32 4.91 -19.50
C GLY A 27 -2.84 4.86 -19.70
N ASN A 28 -3.23 4.91 -20.96
CA ASN A 28 -4.61 4.90 -21.43
C ASN A 28 -4.71 4.13 -22.75
N ALA A 29 -5.91 3.62 -23.06
CA ALA A 29 -6.19 3.02 -24.35
C ALA A 29 -7.62 3.36 -24.77
N SER A 30 -7.85 3.45 -26.08
CA SER A 30 -9.16 3.75 -26.63
C SER A 30 -9.48 2.97 -27.90
N ALA A 31 -10.78 2.86 -28.16
CA ALA A 31 -11.33 2.40 -29.44
C ALA A 31 -12.43 3.36 -29.90
N LYS A 32 -12.55 3.58 -31.19
CA LYS A 32 -13.59 4.37 -31.83
C LYS A 32 -14.50 3.46 -32.67
N GLY A 33 -15.76 3.82 -32.75
CA GLY A 33 -16.74 3.08 -33.54
C GLY A 33 -18.08 3.79 -33.56
N SER A 34 -19.07 3.21 -34.25
CA SER A 34 -20.39 3.78 -34.38
C SER A 34 -21.43 2.87 -33.73
N GLU A 35 -22.37 3.45 -33.01
CA GLU A 35 -23.55 2.78 -32.47
C GLU A 35 -24.83 3.51 -32.89
N THR A 36 -25.99 2.87 -32.68
CA THR A 36 -27.27 3.53 -32.87
C THR A 36 -27.64 4.31 -31.62
N ASP A 37 -27.84 5.63 -31.73
CA ASP A 37 -28.32 6.45 -30.61
C ASP A 37 -29.72 5.97 -30.21
N PRO A 38 -29.91 5.52 -28.96
CA PRO A 38 -31.19 4.95 -28.52
C PRO A 38 -32.34 5.97 -28.44
N VAL A 39 -32.04 7.28 -28.52
CA VAL A 39 -33.02 8.36 -28.47
C VAL A 39 -33.47 8.77 -29.88
N THR A 40 -32.53 8.89 -30.80
CA THR A 40 -32.81 9.38 -32.16
C THR A 40 -32.99 8.26 -33.18
N GLY A 41 -32.43 7.08 -32.93
CA GLY A 41 -32.35 5.96 -33.87
C GLY A 41 -31.27 6.14 -34.94
N GLU A 42 -30.53 7.25 -34.93
CA GLU A 42 -29.49 7.56 -35.91
C GLU A 42 -28.12 7.02 -35.49
N PRO A 43 -27.18 6.76 -36.42
CA PRO A 43 -25.80 6.41 -36.09
C PRO A 43 -25.13 7.56 -35.31
N VAL A 44 -24.35 7.19 -34.27
CA VAL A 44 -23.53 8.10 -33.48
C VAL A 44 -22.11 7.54 -33.37
N ASP A 45 -21.12 8.35 -33.69
CA ASP A 45 -19.72 7.99 -33.56
C ASP A 45 -19.26 8.19 -32.10
N LEU A 46 -18.74 7.12 -31.52
CA LEU A 46 -18.35 7.04 -30.12
C LEU A 46 -16.86 6.70 -29.97
N MET A 47 -16.31 7.12 -28.87
CA MET A 47 -15.02 6.66 -28.35
C MET A 47 -15.22 6.04 -26.98
N TRP A 48 -14.71 4.84 -26.82
CA TRP A 48 -14.50 4.17 -25.52
C TRP A 48 -13.05 4.37 -25.12
N VAL A 49 -12.81 4.99 -23.99
CA VAL A 49 -11.47 5.29 -23.50
C VAL A 49 -11.38 4.96 -22.02
N LYS A 50 -10.23 4.44 -21.58
CA LYS A 50 -9.99 4.22 -20.15
C LYS A 50 -10.20 5.53 -19.39
N GLY A 51 -11.06 5.46 -18.38
CA GLY A 51 -11.32 6.60 -17.50
C GLY A 51 -10.16 6.91 -16.55
N SER A 52 -10.32 8.00 -15.80
CA SER A 52 -9.35 8.41 -14.80
C SER A 52 -9.22 7.36 -13.68
N GLY A 53 -7.99 6.95 -13.37
CA GLY A 53 -7.67 5.90 -12.40
C GLY A 53 -7.87 4.49 -12.95
N GLY A 54 -7.58 3.48 -12.14
CA GLY A 54 -7.63 2.07 -12.54
C GLY A 54 -6.44 1.63 -13.39
N ASP A 55 -6.12 0.35 -13.32
CA ASP A 55 -5.00 -0.27 -14.00
C ASP A 55 -5.43 -0.87 -15.35
N LEU A 56 -4.57 -0.78 -16.38
CA LEU A 56 -4.86 -1.36 -17.70
C LEU A 56 -5.02 -2.88 -17.63
N GLY A 57 -4.18 -3.56 -16.88
CA GLY A 57 -4.20 -5.02 -16.76
C GLY A 57 -5.46 -5.60 -16.09
N THR A 58 -6.24 -4.77 -15.40
CA THR A 58 -7.48 -5.18 -14.71
C THR A 58 -8.70 -4.36 -15.13
N LEU A 59 -8.60 -3.64 -16.24
CA LEU A 59 -9.66 -2.75 -16.73
C LEU A 59 -10.94 -3.55 -17.06
N THR A 60 -12.08 -3.01 -16.63
CA THR A 60 -13.41 -3.54 -16.95
C THR A 60 -14.22 -2.53 -17.76
N GLU A 61 -15.34 -2.96 -18.34
CA GLU A 61 -16.25 -2.06 -19.08
C GLU A 61 -16.69 -0.87 -18.22
N ALA A 62 -16.93 -1.06 -16.93
CA ALA A 62 -17.28 0.02 -16.00
C ALA A 62 -16.17 1.07 -15.82
N GLY A 63 -14.93 0.72 -16.12
CA GLY A 63 -13.76 1.62 -16.10
C GLY A 63 -13.59 2.44 -17.37
N LEU A 64 -14.47 2.30 -18.36
CA LEU A 64 -14.42 3.07 -19.60
C LEU A 64 -15.34 4.31 -19.52
N ALA A 65 -14.83 5.43 -20.01
CA ALA A 65 -15.63 6.58 -20.38
C ALA A 65 -16.12 6.41 -21.83
N VAL A 66 -17.38 6.74 -22.10
CA VAL A 66 -17.99 6.68 -23.44
C VAL A 66 -18.33 8.09 -23.89
N LEU A 67 -17.71 8.54 -24.97
CA LEU A 67 -17.79 9.92 -25.43
C LEU A 67 -18.24 10.00 -26.89
N ARG A 68 -19.03 11.02 -27.20
CA ARG A 68 -19.41 11.39 -28.57
C ARG A 68 -18.25 12.09 -29.25
N LEU A 69 -17.76 11.53 -30.34
CA LEU A 69 -16.63 12.08 -31.12
C LEU A 69 -16.95 13.42 -31.75
N ASP A 70 -18.19 13.64 -32.22
CA ASP A 70 -18.62 14.92 -32.80
C ASP A 70 -18.49 16.06 -31.78
N ARG A 71 -18.92 15.83 -30.54
CA ARG A 71 -18.80 16.81 -29.44
C ARG A 71 -17.36 17.04 -29.01
N LEU A 72 -16.60 15.96 -28.86
CA LEU A 72 -15.20 16.03 -28.44
C LEU A 72 -14.36 16.82 -29.46
N ARG A 73 -14.57 16.60 -30.76
CA ARG A 73 -13.88 17.32 -31.83
C ARG A 73 -14.32 18.78 -31.91
N ALA A 74 -15.59 19.08 -31.63
CA ALA A 74 -16.07 20.46 -31.57
C ALA A 74 -15.41 21.30 -30.47
N LEU A 75 -14.82 20.65 -29.42
CA LEU A 75 -14.09 21.39 -28.38
C LEU A 75 -12.86 22.15 -28.91
N VAL A 76 -12.32 21.78 -30.06
CA VAL A 76 -11.22 22.50 -30.70
C VAL A 76 -11.60 23.97 -30.96
N GLU A 77 -12.85 24.23 -31.34
CA GLU A 77 -13.36 25.60 -31.65
C GLU A 77 -13.47 26.49 -30.39
N VAL A 78 -13.56 25.89 -29.21
CA VAL A 78 -13.71 26.61 -27.93
C VAL A 78 -12.48 26.51 -27.06
N TYR A 79 -11.39 25.92 -27.56
CA TYR A 79 -10.15 25.75 -26.81
C TYR A 79 -9.53 27.10 -26.41
N PRO A 80 -9.36 27.40 -25.11
CA PRO A 80 -8.94 28.71 -24.63
C PRO A 80 -7.43 28.96 -24.70
N GLY A 81 -6.65 27.97 -25.16
CA GLY A 81 -5.19 27.99 -25.18
C GLY A 81 -4.57 27.33 -23.92
N VAL A 82 -3.25 27.16 -23.98
CA VAL A 82 -2.46 26.38 -22.99
C VAL A 82 -2.62 26.88 -21.55
N GLU A 83 -2.72 28.18 -21.34
CA GLU A 83 -2.84 28.79 -20.01
C GLU A 83 -4.13 28.41 -19.27
N ARG A 84 -5.15 28.01 -20.03
CA ARG A 84 -6.48 27.65 -19.50
C ARG A 84 -6.93 26.26 -19.94
N GLU A 85 -6.03 25.39 -20.37
CA GLU A 85 -6.37 24.06 -20.90
C GLU A 85 -7.06 23.15 -19.88
N ASP A 86 -6.85 23.35 -18.58
CA ASP A 86 -7.50 22.59 -17.51
C ASP A 86 -9.03 22.73 -17.54
N GLU A 87 -9.56 23.82 -18.09
CA GLU A 87 -11.01 24.03 -18.28
C GLU A 87 -11.62 22.99 -19.24
N MET A 88 -10.81 22.46 -20.16
CA MET A 88 -11.26 21.45 -21.13
C MET A 88 -11.62 20.11 -20.47
N VAL A 89 -11.04 19.81 -19.30
CA VAL A 89 -11.37 18.56 -18.57
C VAL A 89 -12.82 18.57 -18.12
N ALA A 90 -13.32 19.69 -17.63
CA ALA A 90 -14.74 19.84 -17.28
C ALA A 90 -15.65 19.79 -18.54
N ALA A 91 -15.16 20.22 -19.68
CA ALA A 91 -15.89 20.16 -20.94
C ALA A 91 -16.09 18.73 -21.47
N PHE A 92 -15.20 17.79 -21.11
CA PHE A 92 -15.35 16.38 -21.49
C PHE A 92 -16.63 15.74 -20.93
N ASP A 93 -17.12 16.17 -19.78
CA ASP A 93 -18.38 15.68 -19.21
C ASP A 93 -19.58 15.95 -20.12
N PHE A 94 -19.56 17.05 -20.90
CA PHE A 94 -20.60 17.38 -21.89
C PHE A 94 -20.49 16.56 -23.19
N CYS A 95 -19.40 15.83 -23.36
CA CYS A 95 -19.22 14.91 -24.48
C CYS A 95 -19.71 13.50 -24.16
N ALA A 96 -20.07 13.20 -22.92
CA ALA A 96 -20.49 11.87 -22.48
C ALA A 96 -21.71 11.36 -23.28
N HIS A 97 -21.71 10.05 -23.57
CA HIS A 97 -22.82 9.31 -24.15
C HIS A 97 -23.36 8.28 -23.12
N GLY A 98 -24.67 8.24 -22.96
CA GLY A 98 -25.33 7.29 -22.05
C GLY A 98 -25.37 7.77 -20.59
N LYS A 99 -25.71 6.83 -19.69
CA LYS A 99 -25.85 7.07 -18.25
C LYS A 99 -24.78 6.28 -17.49
N GLY A 100 -23.79 6.95 -17.01
CA GLY A 100 -22.71 6.32 -16.19
C GLY A 100 -21.49 5.98 -17.04
N GLY A 101 -20.56 5.29 -16.40
CA GLY A 101 -19.21 5.04 -16.90
C GLY A 101 -18.19 5.79 -16.05
N ALA A 102 -16.92 5.56 -16.32
CA ALA A 102 -15.84 6.26 -15.64
C ALA A 102 -15.80 7.74 -16.09
N ALA A 103 -15.27 8.60 -15.22
CA ALA A 103 -14.98 9.98 -15.61
C ALA A 103 -13.86 10.00 -16.67
N PRO A 104 -13.97 10.84 -17.74
CA PRO A 104 -12.92 10.99 -18.72
C PRO A 104 -11.59 11.38 -18.06
N SER A 105 -10.48 10.84 -18.57
CA SER A 105 -9.15 11.24 -18.11
C SER A 105 -8.71 12.54 -18.79
N ILE A 106 -7.65 13.13 -18.24
CA ILE A 106 -7.01 14.32 -18.84
C ILE A 106 -6.47 14.04 -20.24
N ASP A 107 -6.12 12.77 -20.52
CA ASP A 107 -5.58 12.31 -21.79
C ASP A 107 -6.64 12.10 -22.87
N THR A 108 -7.92 12.31 -22.55
CA THR A 108 -9.05 12.09 -23.47
C THR A 108 -8.87 12.79 -24.82
N ALA A 109 -8.30 14.00 -24.83
CA ALA A 109 -8.08 14.76 -26.06
C ALA A 109 -7.09 14.04 -27.00
N MET A 110 -5.99 13.47 -26.50
CA MET A 110 -5.02 12.75 -27.34
C MET A 110 -5.63 11.52 -28.02
N HIS A 111 -6.59 10.88 -27.35
CA HIS A 111 -7.31 9.75 -27.93
C HIS A 111 -8.35 10.16 -28.97
N GLY A 112 -9.07 11.25 -28.72
CA GLY A 112 -10.19 11.67 -29.56
C GLY A 112 -9.79 12.46 -30.79
N LEU A 113 -8.74 13.27 -30.70
CA LEU A 113 -8.30 14.18 -31.78
C LEU A 113 -7.39 13.49 -32.81
N VAL A 114 -6.62 12.48 -32.44
CA VAL A 114 -5.81 11.68 -33.38
C VAL A 114 -6.73 10.91 -34.32
N GLU A 115 -6.53 11.05 -35.64
CA GLU A 115 -7.28 10.31 -36.65
C GLU A 115 -6.75 8.88 -36.82
N ALA A 116 -7.16 8.03 -35.91
CA ALA A 116 -6.99 6.58 -35.94
C ALA A 116 -8.12 5.92 -35.14
N ALA A 117 -8.51 4.71 -35.51
CA ALA A 117 -9.59 4.00 -34.83
C ALA A 117 -9.22 3.56 -33.41
N HIS A 118 -7.95 3.26 -33.16
CA HIS A 118 -7.42 2.81 -31.89
C HIS A 118 -6.18 3.61 -31.50
N VAL A 119 -6.07 3.98 -30.22
CA VAL A 119 -4.93 4.74 -29.68
C VAL A 119 -4.55 4.16 -28.32
N ASP A 120 -3.27 3.91 -28.13
CA ASP A 120 -2.66 3.49 -26.85
C ASP A 120 -1.66 4.55 -26.42
N HIS A 121 -1.77 4.98 -25.17
CA HIS A 121 -0.78 5.79 -24.48
C HIS A 121 -0.19 4.96 -23.33
N LEU A 122 1.13 4.77 -23.31
CA LEU A 122 1.80 3.86 -22.38
C LEU A 122 3.04 4.51 -21.77
N HIS A 123 3.44 4.01 -20.61
CA HIS A 123 4.61 4.47 -19.85
C HIS A 123 5.67 3.35 -19.71
N PRO A 124 6.25 2.85 -20.83
CA PRO A 124 7.28 1.82 -20.77
C PRO A 124 8.62 2.40 -20.34
N ASP A 125 9.36 1.69 -19.48
CA ASP A 125 10.68 2.12 -19.00
C ASP A 125 11.63 2.47 -20.15
N SER A 126 11.66 1.66 -21.22
CA SER A 126 12.50 1.88 -22.39
C SER A 126 12.12 3.14 -23.19
N GLY A 127 10.81 3.36 -23.38
CA GLY A 127 10.29 4.56 -24.06
C GLY A 127 10.57 5.83 -23.28
N ILE A 128 10.34 5.80 -21.95
CA ILE A 128 10.63 6.93 -21.07
C ILE A 128 12.15 7.19 -21.01
N ALA A 129 13.00 6.15 -21.06
CA ALA A 129 14.45 6.32 -21.09
C ALA A 129 14.90 7.15 -22.30
N ILE A 130 14.35 6.89 -23.49
CA ILE A 130 14.57 7.72 -24.69
C ILE A 130 13.98 9.13 -24.48
N ALA A 131 12.76 9.21 -23.95
CA ALA A 131 12.05 10.46 -23.70
C ALA A 131 12.75 11.39 -22.69
N THR A 132 13.60 10.86 -21.85
CA THR A 132 14.35 11.60 -20.81
C THR A 132 15.85 11.66 -21.07
N ALA A 133 16.29 11.24 -22.25
CA ALA A 133 17.67 11.44 -22.69
C ALA A 133 17.87 12.89 -23.14
N GLU A 134 19.05 13.47 -22.82
CA GLU A 134 19.40 14.85 -23.18
C GLU A 134 19.25 15.13 -24.68
N ASP A 135 19.58 14.14 -25.52
CA ASP A 135 19.42 14.13 -26.98
C ASP A 135 18.24 13.26 -27.46
N GLY A 136 17.15 13.19 -26.68
CA GLY A 136 16.00 12.28 -26.89
C GLY A 136 15.34 12.43 -28.26
N GLU A 137 15.23 13.66 -28.80
CA GLU A 137 14.69 13.92 -30.14
C GLU A 137 15.61 13.30 -31.23
N GLU A 138 16.93 13.50 -31.11
CA GLU A 138 17.89 12.91 -32.06
C GLU A 138 17.92 11.39 -31.96
N LEU A 139 17.87 10.84 -30.74
CA LEU A 139 17.75 9.40 -30.51
C LEU A 139 16.48 8.84 -31.14
N THR A 140 15.33 9.48 -30.96
CA THR A 140 14.05 9.06 -31.56
C THR A 140 14.19 8.96 -33.08
N ARG A 141 14.74 10.00 -33.74
CA ARG A 141 14.96 9.99 -35.20
C ARG A 141 15.96 8.90 -35.63
N ARG A 142 17.02 8.68 -34.85
CA ARG A 142 18.04 7.65 -35.13
C ARG A 142 17.49 6.22 -35.02
N ILE A 143 16.67 5.97 -34.01
CA ILE A 143 16.12 4.65 -33.67
C ILE A 143 14.95 4.29 -34.60
N PHE A 144 14.04 5.21 -34.82
CA PHE A 144 12.74 4.92 -35.46
C PHE A 144 12.58 5.52 -36.86
N GLY A 145 13.49 6.41 -37.28
CA GLY A 145 13.37 7.15 -38.56
C GLY A 145 12.12 8.04 -38.58
N ASP A 146 11.33 7.93 -39.63
CA ASP A 146 10.07 8.67 -39.82
C ASP A 146 8.83 7.93 -39.32
N ARG A 147 9.01 6.74 -38.75
CA ARG A 147 7.90 5.91 -38.25
C ARG A 147 7.38 6.35 -36.88
N VAL A 148 8.24 6.96 -36.05
CA VAL A 148 7.88 7.49 -34.73
C VAL A 148 8.37 8.92 -34.64
N ALA A 149 7.49 9.86 -34.36
CA ALA A 149 7.84 11.25 -34.22
C ALA A 149 8.17 11.61 -32.77
N TRP A 150 8.81 12.77 -32.59
CA TRP A 150 9.08 13.34 -31.26
C TRP A 150 8.09 14.46 -30.96
N VAL A 151 7.56 14.45 -29.72
CA VAL A 151 6.80 15.58 -29.15
C VAL A 151 7.60 16.14 -27.99
N PRO A 152 8.02 17.41 -28.00
CA PRO A 152 8.67 18.04 -26.85
C PRO A 152 7.80 17.94 -25.59
N TRP A 153 8.41 18.09 -24.40
CA TRP A 153 7.63 18.09 -23.17
C TRP A 153 6.39 19.00 -23.26
N ARG A 154 5.28 18.39 -22.98
CA ARG A 154 3.98 19.03 -22.76
C ARG A 154 3.35 18.41 -21.52
N ARG A 155 2.75 19.23 -20.68
CA ARG A 155 1.87 18.73 -19.63
C ARG A 155 0.72 17.94 -20.29
N PRO A 156 0.30 16.78 -19.73
CA PRO A 156 -0.88 16.08 -20.21
C PRO A 156 -2.09 17.03 -20.30
N GLY A 157 -2.78 17.06 -21.44
CA GLY A 157 -3.88 17.99 -21.62
C GLY A 157 -4.36 18.11 -23.07
N PHE A 158 -5.19 19.12 -23.33
CA PHE A 158 -5.83 19.32 -24.64
C PHE A 158 -4.82 19.68 -25.72
N GLN A 159 -3.81 20.52 -25.40
CA GLN A 159 -2.78 20.93 -26.34
C GLN A 159 -1.94 19.74 -26.83
N LEU A 160 -1.60 18.82 -25.93
CA LEU A 160 -0.88 17.61 -26.33
C LEU A 160 -1.67 16.80 -27.35
N GLY A 161 -3.00 16.72 -27.20
CA GLY A 161 -3.89 16.08 -28.18
C GLY A 161 -3.86 16.76 -29.55
N LEU A 162 -3.83 18.09 -29.59
CA LEU A 162 -3.72 18.88 -30.84
C LEU A 162 -2.36 18.65 -31.51
N ASP A 163 -1.27 18.71 -30.76
CA ASP A 163 0.09 18.50 -31.29
C ASP A 163 0.22 17.10 -31.93
N MET A 164 -0.32 16.08 -31.29
CA MET A 164 -0.30 14.69 -31.81
C MET A 164 -1.19 14.53 -33.06
N ALA A 165 -2.37 15.15 -33.07
CA ALA A 165 -3.26 15.12 -34.24
C ALA A 165 -2.58 15.77 -35.45
N ALA A 166 -1.88 16.89 -35.25
CA ALA A 166 -1.10 17.54 -36.30
C ALA A 166 0.01 16.64 -36.84
N ILE A 167 0.78 16.01 -35.98
CA ILE A 167 1.85 15.06 -36.37
C ILE A 167 1.28 13.89 -37.19
N LYS A 168 0.14 13.31 -36.77
CA LYS A 168 -0.50 12.22 -37.53
C LYS A 168 -0.98 12.69 -38.92
N ALA A 169 -1.50 13.90 -39.01
CA ALA A 169 -1.95 14.47 -40.28
C ALA A 169 -0.76 14.78 -41.24
N GLU A 170 0.34 15.32 -40.69
CA GLU A 170 1.55 15.66 -41.48
C GLU A 170 2.34 14.40 -41.88
N ASN A 171 2.37 13.35 -41.03
CA ASN A 171 3.02 12.08 -41.32
C ASN A 171 2.05 10.90 -41.19
N PRO A 172 1.23 10.58 -42.17
CA PRO A 172 0.30 9.46 -42.14
C PRO A 172 0.96 8.07 -41.93
N ARG A 173 2.28 7.96 -42.20
CA ARG A 173 3.03 6.70 -42.02
C ARG A 173 3.52 6.51 -40.58
N ALA A 174 3.47 7.54 -39.75
CA ALA A 174 3.83 7.42 -38.37
C ALA A 174 2.90 6.45 -37.62
N ILE A 175 3.49 5.51 -36.88
CA ILE A 175 2.77 4.55 -36.03
C ILE A 175 2.58 5.03 -34.59
N GLY A 176 3.26 6.11 -34.22
CA GLY A 176 3.21 6.69 -32.90
C GLY A 176 4.21 7.81 -32.67
N VAL A 177 4.35 8.20 -31.43
CA VAL A 177 5.24 9.27 -30.96
C VAL A 177 5.96 8.87 -29.67
N ILE A 178 7.17 9.42 -29.47
CA ILE A 178 7.82 9.53 -28.16
C ILE A 178 7.44 10.91 -27.59
N LEU A 179 6.94 10.92 -26.37
CA LEU A 179 6.57 12.12 -25.63
C LEU A 179 7.73 12.49 -24.67
N GLY A 180 8.43 13.58 -24.96
CA GLY A 180 9.55 14.05 -24.16
C GLY A 180 9.20 14.15 -22.66
N GLY A 181 9.97 13.51 -21.79
CA GLY A 181 9.76 13.50 -20.34
C GLY A 181 8.49 12.75 -19.87
N HIS A 182 7.82 11.94 -20.74
CA HIS A 182 6.52 11.38 -20.38
C HIS A 182 6.41 9.88 -20.70
N GLY A 183 6.33 9.50 -21.98
CA GLY A 183 6.06 8.13 -22.38
C GLY A 183 5.94 7.99 -23.89
N ILE A 184 5.08 7.08 -24.34
CA ILE A 184 4.79 6.85 -25.76
C ILE A 184 3.30 6.95 -26.06
N THR A 185 2.94 7.24 -27.31
CA THR A 185 1.61 6.99 -27.81
C THR A 185 1.71 6.31 -29.17
N ALA A 186 0.90 5.26 -29.38
CA ALA A 186 0.79 4.54 -30.61
C ALA A 186 -0.65 4.49 -31.09
N TRP A 187 -0.86 4.25 -32.38
CA TRP A 187 -2.19 4.19 -32.99
C TRP A 187 -2.25 3.16 -34.13
N GLY A 188 -3.48 2.77 -34.51
CA GLY A 188 -3.75 1.84 -35.59
C GLY A 188 -5.22 1.88 -36.00
N GLU A 189 -5.51 1.34 -37.17
CA GLU A 189 -6.88 1.23 -37.69
C GLU A 189 -7.62 0.00 -37.17
N THR A 190 -6.90 -0.99 -36.62
CA THR A 190 -7.46 -2.12 -35.88
C THR A 190 -6.85 -2.22 -34.49
N SER A 191 -7.52 -2.96 -33.59
CA SER A 191 -7.01 -3.21 -32.24
C SER A 191 -5.66 -3.92 -32.27
N GLU A 192 -5.53 -4.90 -33.15
CA GLU A 192 -4.32 -5.71 -33.32
C GLU A 192 -3.16 -4.88 -33.90
N GLU A 193 -3.44 -3.99 -34.84
CA GLU A 193 -2.45 -3.07 -35.41
C GLU A 193 -1.96 -2.09 -34.36
N CYS A 194 -2.85 -1.47 -33.60
CA CYS A 194 -2.49 -0.54 -32.55
C CYS A 194 -1.59 -1.22 -31.49
N GLN A 195 -1.95 -2.42 -31.03
CA GLN A 195 -1.13 -3.22 -30.13
C GLN A 195 0.23 -3.56 -30.72
N ALA A 196 0.26 -4.02 -31.97
CA ALA A 196 1.51 -4.33 -32.64
C ALA A 196 2.43 -3.11 -32.75
N ASN A 197 1.88 -1.93 -33.07
CA ASN A 197 2.61 -0.68 -33.13
C ASN A 197 3.13 -0.24 -31.75
N SER A 198 2.33 -0.38 -30.70
CA SER A 198 2.75 -0.12 -29.32
C SER A 198 3.95 -1.00 -28.93
N LEU A 199 3.84 -2.31 -29.16
CA LEU A 199 4.89 -3.27 -28.85
C LEU A 199 6.12 -3.09 -29.75
N GLU A 200 5.95 -2.68 -31.01
CA GLU A 200 7.06 -2.37 -31.91
C GLU A 200 7.90 -1.21 -31.37
N ILE A 201 7.27 -0.11 -30.94
CA ILE A 201 7.97 1.04 -30.36
C ILE A 201 8.75 0.58 -29.11
N ILE A 202 8.10 -0.13 -28.20
CA ILE A 202 8.71 -0.59 -26.95
C ILE A 202 9.92 -1.50 -27.22
N ARG A 203 9.73 -2.54 -28.03
CA ARG A 203 10.78 -3.52 -28.32
C ARG A 203 11.95 -2.94 -29.10
N THR A 204 11.68 -2.00 -30.00
CA THR A 204 12.74 -1.29 -30.74
C THR A 204 13.58 -0.43 -29.81
N ALA A 205 12.95 0.29 -28.85
CA ALA A 205 13.66 1.01 -27.83
C ALA A 205 14.50 0.07 -26.93
N GLU A 206 13.92 -1.04 -26.44
CA GLU A 206 14.61 -2.04 -25.63
C GLU A 206 15.83 -2.61 -26.37
N ALA A 207 15.67 -3.01 -27.63
CA ALA A 207 16.74 -3.56 -28.45
C ALA A 207 17.88 -2.55 -28.65
N TYR A 208 17.54 -1.28 -28.91
CA TYR A 208 18.55 -0.22 -29.06
C TYR A 208 19.34 0.00 -27.77
N LEU A 209 18.65 0.08 -26.63
CA LEU A 209 19.31 0.24 -25.32
C LEU A 209 20.21 -0.95 -24.99
N ALA A 210 19.77 -2.17 -25.31
CA ALA A 210 20.56 -3.37 -25.08
C ALA A 210 21.79 -3.46 -25.99
N GLU A 211 21.69 -3.03 -27.25
CA GLU A 211 22.77 -3.14 -28.24
C GLU A 211 23.82 -2.01 -28.09
N HIS A 212 23.36 -0.80 -27.78
CA HIS A 212 24.19 0.41 -27.80
C HIS A 212 24.51 0.96 -26.42
N GLY A 213 23.86 0.42 -25.38
CA GLY A 213 24.01 0.90 -24.00
C GLY A 213 25.37 0.56 -23.37
N ARG A 214 25.87 1.49 -22.55
CA ARG A 214 27.05 1.25 -21.70
C ARG A 214 26.72 0.17 -20.66
N HIS A 215 27.68 -0.70 -20.35
CA HIS A 215 27.51 -1.78 -19.36
C HIS A 215 27.29 -1.27 -17.93
N GLU A 216 27.91 -0.15 -17.57
CA GLU A 216 27.84 0.46 -16.22
C GLU A 216 27.28 1.89 -16.32
N PRO A 217 25.99 2.05 -16.62
CA PRO A 217 25.39 3.37 -16.82
C PRO A 217 25.43 4.24 -15.56
N PHE A 218 25.40 3.64 -14.38
CA PHE A 218 25.48 4.33 -13.10
C PHE A 218 26.92 4.53 -12.58
N GLY A 219 27.92 4.25 -13.42
CA GLY A 219 29.33 4.31 -13.03
C GLY A 219 29.77 3.11 -12.19
N PRO A 220 31.04 3.15 -11.68
CA PRO A 220 31.58 2.05 -10.89
C PRO A 220 30.84 1.90 -9.53
N VAL A 221 30.96 0.70 -8.96
CA VAL A 221 30.55 0.46 -7.56
C VAL A 221 31.42 1.30 -6.64
N ILE A 222 30.81 2.00 -5.70
CA ILE A 222 31.54 2.72 -4.64
C ILE A 222 32.14 1.66 -3.70
N PRO A 223 33.46 1.67 -3.45
CA PRO A 223 34.04 0.69 -2.54
C PRO A 223 33.39 0.73 -1.15
N GLY A 224 33.00 -0.43 -0.66
CA GLY A 224 32.24 -0.57 0.61
C GLY A 224 30.73 -0.34 0.53
N TYR A 225 30.18 -0.11 -0.67
CA TYR A 225 28.73 0.05 -0.89
C TYR A 225 28.11 -1.18 -1.56
N GLU A 226 28.83 -2.28 -1.61
CA GLU A 226 28.31 -3.54 -2.12
C GLU A 226 27.09 -3.99 -1.29
N PRO A 227 26.09 -4.66 -1.92
CA PRO A 227 24.94 -5.19 -1.20
C PRO A 227 25.36 -6.13 -0.07
N LEU A 228 24.77 -5.94 1.11
CA LEU A 228 24.96 -6.89 2.23
C LEU A 228 24.38 -8.28 1.86
N PRO A 229 24.89 -9.36 2.46
CA PRO A 229 24.26 -10.67 2.36
C PRO A 229 22.76 -10.59 2.75
N GLU A 230 21.89 -11.37 2.11
CA GLU A 230 20.44 -11.27 2.26
C GLU A 230 19.97 -11.29 3.72
N ALA A 231 20.45 -12.24 4.52
CA ALA A 231 20.05 -12.34 5.93
C ALA A 231 20.46 -11.10 6.75
N GLU A 232 21.69 -10.59 6.50
CA GLU A 232 22.20 -9.38 7.17
C GLU A 232 21.43 -8.13 6.69
N ARG A 233 21.15 -8.05 5.41
CA ARG A 233 20.36 -6.99 4.78
C ARG A 233 18.95 -6.91 5.37
N HIS A 234 18.25 -8.06 5.49
CA HIS A 234 16.93 -8.12 6.09
C HIS A 234 16.94 -7.77 7.58
N ALA A 235 17.93 -8.28 8.33
CA ALA A 235 18.08 -7.92 9.75
C ALA A 235 18.31 -6.41 9.93
N ARG A 236 19.14 -5.82 9.06
CA ARG A 236 19.42 -4.38 9.09
C ARG A 236 18.21 -3.56 8.67
N ALA A 237 17.47 -4.00 7.64
CA ALA A 237 16.23 -3.38 7.23
C ALA A 237 15.19 -3.42 8.37
N ALA A 238 14.98 -4.55 9.03
CA ALA A 238 14.08 -4.68 10.17
C ALA A 238 14.47 -3.75 11.35
N ALA A 239 15.77 -3.59 11.61
CA ALA A 239 16.27 -2.70 12.67
C ALA A 239 16.12 -1.20 12.35
N LEU A 240 16.05 -0.80 11.08
CA LEU A 240 15.93 0.59 10.63
C LEU A 240 14.49 1.00 10.35
N PHE A 241 13.68 0.09 9.83
CA PHE A 241 12.38 0.40 9.26
C PHE A 241 11.41 1.09 10.23
N PRO A 242 11.31 0.69 11.53
CA PRO A 242 10.44 1.40 12.46
C PRO A 242 10.77 2.89 12.58
N LEU A 243 12.06 3.24 12.75
CA LEU A 243 12.50 4.62 12.77
C LEU A 243 12.18 5.35 11.47
N VAL A 244 12.53 4.74 10.31
CA VAL A 244 12.32 5.36 8.99
C VAL A 244 10.83 5.59 8.73
N ARG A 245 9.96 4.63 9.11
CA ARG A 245 8.52 4.81 9.03
C ARG A 245 8.02 5.94 9.94
N GLY A 246 8.55 6.04 11.15
CA GLY A 246 8.24 7.15 12.06
C GLY A 246 8.60 8.50 11.46
N LEU A 247 9.79 8.61 10.87
CA LEU A 247 10.24 9.81 10.15
C LEU A 247 9.35 10.13 8.94
N ALA A 248 8.93 9.12 8.16
CA ALA A 248 8.02 9.29 7.03
C ALA A 248 6.56 9.56 7.42
N SER A 249 6.26 9.60 8.72
CA SER A 249 4.90 9.74 9.28
C SER A 249 4.74 10.97 10.17
N THR A 250 5.61 11.99 10.09
CA THR A 250 5.54 13.15 10.97
C THR A 250 4.37 14.08 10.61
N ASP A 251 3.99 14.18 9.35
CA ASP A 251 2.85 14.96 8.90
C ASP A 251 1.54 14.15 8.92
N LYS A 252 1.61 12.88 8.49
CA LYS A 252 0.47 11.94 8.45
C LYS A 252 0.96 10.52 8.66
N PRO A 253 0.25 9.68 9.42
CA PRO A 253 0.61 8.28 9.55
C PRO A 253 0.70 7.58 8.17
N GLN A 254 1.72 6.75 7.99
CA GLN A 254 1.99 6.00 6.78
C GLN A 254 2.19 4.51 7.08
N VAL A 255 1.95 3.67 6.09
CA VAL A 255 2.39 2.27 6.05
C VAL A 255 3.64 2.20 5.19
N GLY A 256 4.52 1.26 5.50
CA GLY A 256 5.76 1.08 4.75
C GLY A 256 5.77 -0.17 3.86
N HIS A 257 6.64 -0.14 2.87
CA HIS A 257 7.01 -1.28 2.04
C HIS A 257 8.53 -1.28 1.85
N TYR A 258 9.12 -2.45 1.99
CA TYR A 258 10.55 -2.68 1.76
C TYR A 258 10.77 -3.45 0.48
N THR A 259 11.78 -3.06 -0.31
CA THR A 259 12.26 -3.82 -1.47
C THR A 259 13.78 -3.73 -1.58
N ASP A 260 14.38 -4.88 -1.85
CA ASP A 260 15.81 -5.09 -2.10
C ASP A 260 16.04 -5.74 -3.47
N SER A 261 15.21 -5.34 -4.46
CA SER A 261 15.34 -5.82 -5.83
C SER A 261 16.74 -5.51 -6.39
N GLU A 262 17.19 -6.32 -7.35
CA GLU A 262 18.48 -6.15 -8.01
C GLU A 262 18.65 -4.72 -8.57
N ALA A 263 17.59 -4.15 -9.15
CA ALA A 263 17.62 -2.79 -9.69
C ALA A 263 17.93 -1.74 -8.63
N VAL A 264 17.32 -1.87 -7.44
CA VAL A 264 17.55 -0.97 -6.30
C VAL A 264 18.95 -1.14 -5.74
N LEU A 265 19.36 -2.39 -5.48
CA LEU A 265 20.68 -2.68 -4.90
C LEU A 265 21.83 -2.25 -5.81
N ASP A 266 21.70 -2.48 -7.12
CA ASP A 266 22.68 -1.97 -8.10
C ASP A 266 22.71 -0.44 -8.06
N PHE A 267 21.57 0.24 -8.13
CA PHE A 267 21.50 1.70 -8.15
C PHE A 267 22.18 2.33 -6.94
N VAL A 268 21.83 1.91 -5.72
CA VAL A 268 22.35 2.51 -4.48
C VAL A 268 23.83 2.20 -4.20
N SER A 269 24.42 1.25 -4.93
CA SER A 269 25.85 0.89 -4.81
C SER A 269 26.76 1.70 -5.74
N ARG A 270 26.20 2.47 -6.70
CA ARG A 270 26.94 3.07 -7.80
C ARG A 270 27.30 4.54 -7.58
N ALA A 271 28.36 4.98 -8.23
CA ALA A 271 28.91 6.34 -8.05
C ALA A 271 27.94 7.46 -8.46
N GLU A 272 27.09 7.23 -9.47
CA GLU A 272 26.17 8.24 -9.99
C GLU A 272 24.83 8.31 -9.24
N HIS A 273 24.54 7.36 -8.31
CA HIS A 273 23.24 7.33 -7.66
C HIS A 273 22.90 8.61 -6.88
N PRO A 274 23.81 9.30 -6.16
CA PRO A 274 23.42 10.51 -5.44
C PRO A 274 23.00 11.64 -6.40
N ARG A 275 23.70 11.78 -7.53
CA ARG A 275 23.33 12.77 -8.58
C ARG A 275 21.98 12.45 -9.21
N LEU A 276 21.78 11.19 -9.59
CA LEU A 276 20.56 10.76 -10.26
C LEU A 276 19.34 10.82 -9.34
N ALA A 277 19.51 10.40 -8.09
CA ALA A 277 18.47 10.51 -7.08
C ALA A 277 18.05 11.97 -6.81
N ALA A 278 19.02 12.89 -6.76
CA ALA A 278 18.77 14.33 -6.60
C ALA A 278 18.04 14.95 -7.81
N LEU A 279 18.31 14.46 -9.03
CA LEU A 279 17.55 14.85 -10.22
C LEU A 279 16.09 14.38 -10.15
N GLY A 280 15.81 13.30 -9.43
CA GLY A 280 14.47 12.77 -9.25
C GLY A 280 13.89 12.11 -10.50
N THR A 281 12.58 11.84 -10.47
CA THR A 281 11.85 11.20 -11.56
C THR A 281 11.39 12.22 -12.61
N SER A 282 10.90 11.75 -13.78
CA SER A 282 10.40 12.65 -14.83
C SER A 282 9.02 12.25 -15.39
N CYS A 283 8.55 11.03 -15.15
CA CYS A 283 7.23 10.64 -15.60
C CYS A 283 6.14 11.26 -14.69
N PRO A 284 5.07 11.87 -15.25
CA PRO A 284 4.02 12.52 -14.48
C PRO A 284 3.40 11.65 -13.39
N ASP A 285 3.13 10.38 -13.65
CA ASP A 285 2.55 9.44 -12.68
C ASP A 285 3.43 9.24 -11.43
N HIS A 286 4.74 9.41 -11.57
CA HIS A 286 5.68 9.19 -10.48
C HIS A 286 5.54 10.26 -9.39
N PHE A 287 5.47 11.54 -9.75
CA PHE A 287 5.51 12.67 -8.78
C PHE A 287 4.42 12.62 -7.74
N LEU A 288 3.25 12.10 -8.10
CA LEU A 288 2.11 11.96 -7.17
C LEU A 288 2.34 10.90 -6.10
N ARG A 289 3.26 9.95 -6.34
CA ARG A 289 3.50 8.80 -5.48
C ARG A 289 4.86 8.82 -4.81
N THR A 290 5.91 9.20 -5.56
CA THR A 290 7.30 9.17 -5.09
C THR A 290 7.79 10.51 -4.56
N LYS A 291 7.02 11.58 -4.77
CA LYS A 291 7.50 12.96 -4.71
C LYS A 291 8.63 13.22 -5.71
N VAL A 292 9.16 14.45 -5.71
CA VAL A 292 10.17 14.89 -6.68
C VAL A 292 11.50 14.16 -6.54
N SER A 293 11.91 13.81 -5.33
CA SER A 293 13.16 13.09 -5.05
C SER A 293 13.07 12.22 -3.79
N PRO A 294 13.90 11.16 -3.67
CA PRO A 294 13.99 10.35 -2.47
C PRO A 294 14.88 11.00 -1.40
N LEU A 295 14.75 10.54 -0.16
CA LEU A 295 15.78 10.70 0.84
C LEU A 295 16.86 9.62 0.62
N VAL A 296 18.14 10.00 0.57
CA VAL A 296 19.25 9.08 0.35
C VAL A 296 20.16 9.09 1.56
N LEU A 297 20.41 7.92 2.16
CA LEU A 297 21.43 7.75 3.19
C LEU A 297 22.82 7.83 2.55
N ASP A 298 23.69 8.64 3.13
CA ASP A 298 25.06 8.91 2.66
C ASP A 298 26.15 8.20 3.48
N LEU A 299 25.80 7.11 4.17
CA LEU A 299 26.72 6.26 4.92
C LEU A 299 26.90 4.90 4.24
N ALA A 300 28.09 4.31 4.45
CA ALA A 300 28.37 2.97 3.96
C ALA A 300 27.51 1.89 4.65
N PRO A 301 27.23 0.76 3.98
CA PRO A 301 26.40 -0.33 4.50
C PRO A 301 26.84 -0.90 5.85
N ASP A 302 28.12 -0.90 6.16
CA ASP A 302 28.75 -1.42 7.40
C ASP A 302 28.82 -0.40 8.54
N ALA A 303 28.35 0.84 8.32
CA ALA A 303 28.34 1.86 9.37
C ALA A 303 27.57 1.40 10.62
N PRO A 304 27.98 1.76 11.84
CA PRO A 304 27.27 1.38 13.08
C PRO A 304 25.79 1.79 13.01
N LEU A 305 24.90 0.92 13.48
CA LEU A 305 23.45 1.12 13.37
C LEU A 305 22.98 2.44 14.00
N GLU A 306 23.54 2.81 15.15
CA GLU A 306 23.18 4.06 15.86
C GLU A 306 23.65 5.31 15.10
N ASP A 307 24.79 5.24 14.40
CA ASP A 307 25.26 6.32 13.54
C ASP A 307 24.33 6.49 12.34
N VAL A 308 23.89 5.37 11.74
CA VAL A 308 22.88 5.37 10.65
C VAL A 308 21.56 5.98 11.11
N LYS A 309 21.05 5.59 12.27
CA LYS A 309 19.82 6.16 12.84
C LYS A 309 19.94 7.66 13.11
N THR A 310 21.06 8.10 13.65
CA THR A 310 21.33 9.51 13.88
C THR A 310 21.37 10.27 12.57
N ARG A 311 22.11 9.73 11.57
CA ARG A 311 22.22 10.36 10.27
C ARG A 311 20.90 10.45 9.52
N LEU A 312 20.06 9.42 9.59
CA LEU A 312 18.72 9.44 9.00
C LEU A 312 17.85 10.55 9.58
N LYS A 313 17.91 10.83 10.88
CA LYS A 313 17.18 11.94 11.51
C LYS A 313 17.66 13.30 11.00
N GLU A 314 18.98 13.49 10.86
CA GLU A 314 19.57 14.71 10.29
C GLU A 314 19.15 14.91 8.83
N LEU A 315 19.28 13.86 8.01
CA LEU A 315 18.90 13.89 6.60
C LEU A 315 17.40 14.14 6.41
N HIS A 316 16.57 13.57 7.28
CA HIS A 316 15.13 13.81 7.26
C HIS A 316 14.80 15.29 7.55
N ALA A 317 15.44 15.89 8.55
CA ALA A 317 15.24 17.32 8.85
C ALA A 317 15.63 18.18 7.64
N ALA A 318 16.82 17.95 7.04
CA ALA A 318 17.27 18.65 5.85
C ALA A 318 16.35 18.42 4.64
N TYR A 319 15.87 17.18 4.43
CA TYR A 319 14.93 16.86 3.37
C TYR A 319 13.63 17.67 3.48
N ARG A 320 13.08 17.78 4.70
CA ARG A 320 11.85 18.55 4.94
C ARG A 320 12.04 20.04 4.65
N GLU A 321 13.18 20.60 5.05
CA GLU A 321 13.52 21.99 4.76
C GLU A 321 13.64 22.24 3.25
N GLU A 322 14.36 21.38 2.53
CA GLU A 322 14.50 21.51 1.07
C GLU A 322 13.16 21.30 0.33
N TYR A 323 12.33 20.34 0.77
CA TYR A 323 11.02 20.13 0.16
C TYR A 323 10.07 21.33 0.39
N ALA A 324 10.13 21.96 1.57
CA ALA A 324 9.39 23.18 1.83
C ALA A 324 9.90 24.33 0.96
N ALA A 325 11.21 24.47 0.80
CA ALA A 325 11.83 25.46 -0.08
C ALA A 325 11.46 25.23 -1.56
N TYR A 326 11.41 23.97 -2.01
CA TYR A 326 10.92 23.59 -3.34
C TYR A 326 9.47 24.03 -3.54
N TYR A 327 8.60 23.77 -2.57
CA TYR A 327 7.22 24.22 -2.63
C TYR A 327 7.14 25.76 -2.72
N ASP A 328 7.85 26.48 -1.87
CA ASP A 328 7.81 27.94 -1.81
C ASP A 328 8.39 28.60 -3.09
N ARG A 329 9.34 27.96 -3.76
CA ARG A 329 9.92 28.45 -5.03
C ARG A 329 8.91 28.45 -6.18
N HIS A 330 7.94 27.52 -6.18
CA HIS A 330 7.08 27.27 -7.31
C HIS A 330 5.59 27.51 -7.05
N ALA A 331 5.17 27.60 -5.78
CA ALA A 331 3.77 27.80 -5.43
C ALA A 331 3.25 29.18 -5.89
N THR A 332 2.03 29.20 -6.39
CA THR A 332 1.25 30.39 -6.71
C THR A 332 0.05 30.50 -5.76
N PRO A 333 -0.66 31.63 -5.73
CA PRO A 333 -1.87 31.76 -4.91
C PRO A 333 -2.96 30.69 -5.19
N GLU A 334 -2.95 30.13 -6.40
CA GLU A 334 -3.89 29.11 -6.87
C GLU A 334 -3.41 27.68 -6.58
N SER A 335 -2.14 27.51 -6.17
CA SER A 335 -1.60 26.17 -5.88
C SER A 335 -2.28 25.53 -4.67
N PRO A 336 -2.59 24.22 -4.74
CA PRO A 336 -3.01 23.47 -3.55
C PRO A 336 -1.99 23.60 -2.42
N ALA A 337 -2.46 23.59 -1.16
CA ALA A 337 -1.58 23.61 0.00
C ALA A 337 -0.61 22.43 0.01
N MET A 338 0.59 22.63 0.58
CA MET A 338 1.59 21.58 0.73
C MET A 338 1.02 20.38 1.50
N ARG A 339 1.12 19.18 0.93
CA ARG A 339 0.54 17.95 1.47
C ARG A 339 1.39 17.22 2.50
N GLY A 340 2.42 17.85 2.99
CA GLY A 340 3.42 17.32 3.90
C GLY A 340 4.80 17.25 3.25
N ALA A 341 5.84 17.30 4.07
CA ALA A 341 7.23 17.36 3.63
C ALA A 341 8.01 16.06 3.83
N ASP A 342 7.40 15.02 4.42
CA ASP A 342 8.06 13.73 4.65
C ASP A 342 8.39 13.00 3.35
N PRO A 343 9.51 12.23 3.26
CA PRO A 343 9.88 11.48 2.07
C PRO A 343 8.91 10.32 1.82
N ALA A 344 8.54 10.10 0.56
CA ALA A 344 7.81 8.90 0.14
C ALA A 344 8.74 7.71 -0.13
N ILE A 345 10.01 7.98 -0.45
CA ILE A 345 11.05 6.99 -0.78
C ILE A 345 12.31 7.29 0.04
N VAL A 346 12.87 6.25 0.64
CA VAL A 346 14.16 6.30 1.36
C VAL A 346 15.09 5.23 0.81
N LEU A 347 16.24 5.63 0.30
CA LEU A 347 17.28 4.76 -0.26
C LEU A 347 18.39 4.54 0.78
N VAL A 348 18.73 3.27 1.01
CA VAL A 348 19.76 2.87 1.97
C VAL A 348 20.79 1.98 1.28
N PRO A 349 22.01 2.47 1.03
CA PRO A 349 23.07 1.69 0.40
C PRO A 349 23.29 0.34 1.07
N GLY A 350 23.46 -0.71 0.26
CA GLY A 350 23.67 -2.08 0.70
C GLY A 350 22.47 -2.77 1.34
N VAL A 351 21.41 -2.04 1.66
CA VAL A 351 20.18 -2.56 2.30
C VAL A 351 19.00 -2.61 1.32
N GLY A 352 18.71 -1.50 0.64
CA GLY A 352 17.59 -1.44 -0.29
C GLY A 352 16.82 -0.12 -0.22
N MET A 353 15.50 -0.22 -0.39
CA MET A 353 14.60 0.92 -0.45
C MET A 353 13.40 0.72 0.45
N PHE A 354 13.01 1.76 1.17
CA PHE A 354 11.76 1.87 1.89
C PHE A 354 10.85 2.85 1.16
N SER A 355 9.58 2.48 0.99
CA SER A 355 8.57 3.34 0.39
C SER A 355 7.34 3.42 1.28
N PHE A 356 6.61 4.54 1.22
CA PHE A 356 5.55 4.88 2.16
C PHE A 356 4.28 5.33 1.45
N GLY A 357 3.13 5.04 2.07
CA GLY A 357 1.82 5.40 1.53
C GLY A 357 0.72 5.35 2.60
N ALA A 358 -0.44 5.91 2.25
CA ALA A 358 -1.62 5.92 3.12
C ALA A 358 -2.24 4.54 3.38
N ASP A 359 -1.83 3.53 2.64
CA ASP A 359 -2.11 2.11 2.80
C ASP A 359 -0.98 1.28 2.18
N LYS A 360 -0.97 -0.02 2.42
CA LYS A 360 0.10 -0.92 1.94
C LYS A 360 0.20 -0.98 0.42
N GLN A 361 -0.92 -1.00 -0.29
CA GLN A 361 -0.92 -0.99 -1.75
C GLN A 361 -0.26 0.29 -2.28
N THR A 362 -0.60 1.46 -1.71
CA THR A 362 0.00 2.75 -2.10
C THR A 362 1.49 2.79 -1.80
N ALA A 363 1.92 2.27 -0.64
CA ALA A 363 3.34 2.19 -0.28
C ALA A 363 4.12 1.30 -1.26
N ARG A 364 3.59 0.13 -1.61
CA ARG A 364 4.18 -0.79 -2.58
C ARG A 364 4.26 -0.16 -3.97
N VAL A 365 3.18 0.43 -4.44
CA VAL A 365 3.12 1.09 -5.75
C VAL A 365 4.10 2.27 -5.85
N ALA A 366 4.28 3.04 -4.76
CA ALA A 366 5.31 4.08 -4.72
C ALA A 366 6.71 3.50 -4.91
N GLY A 367 6.99 2.35 -4.29
CA GLY A 367 8.25 1.61 -4.50
C GLY A 367 8.40 1.11 -5.94
N GLU A 368 7.35 0.52 -6.52
CA GLU A 368 7.34 0.05 -7.92
C GLU A 368 7.62 1.21 -8.88
N PHE A 369 7.01 2.38 -8.68
CA PHE A 369 7.30 3.56 -9.49
C PHE A 369 8.74 4.05 -9.36
N TYR A 370 9.33 3.95 -8.17
CA TYR A 370 10.73 4.33 -8.04
C TYR A 370 11.66 3.31 -8.71
N VAL A 371 11.32 2.02 -8.73
CA VAL A 371 12.03 1.01 -9.53
C VAL A 371 11.92 1.33 -11.03
N ASN A 372 10.73 1.72 -11.52
CA ASN A 372 10.57 2.20 -12.90
C ASN A 372 11.49 3.42 -13.17
N ALA A 373 11.54 4.39 -12.23
CA ALA A 373 12.41 5.54 -12.36
C ALA A 373 13.91 5.14 -12.43
N ILE A 374 14.35 4.16 -11.63
CA ILE A 374 15.72 3.62 -11.70
C ILE A 374 15.99 2.99 -13.07
N ASN A 375 15.05 2.22 -13.62
CA ASN A 375 15.19 1.61 -14.94
C ASN A 375 15.25 2.68 -16.04
N VAL A 376 14.42 3.71 -15.95
CA VAL A 376 14.45 4.87 -16.85
C VAL A 376 15.83 5.57 -16.81
N MET A 377 16.32 5.88 -15.61
CA MET A 377 17.66 6.49 -15.44
C MET A 377 18.76 5.59 -16.02
N ARG A 378 18.67 4.27 -15.78
CA ARG A 378 19.60 3.28 -16.33
C ARG A 378 19.61 3.31 -17.85
N GLY A 379 18.43 3.29 -18.47
CA GLY A 379 18.29 3.33 -19.91
C GLY A 379 18.85 4.63 -20.51
N ALA A 380 18.44 5.78 -19.96
CA ALA A 380 18.90 7.10 -20.45
C ALA A 380 20.43 7.28 -20.28
N GLU A 381 20.97 6.97 -19.10
CA GLU A 381 22.42 7.03 -18.85
C GLU A 381 23.21 6.00 -19.66
N SER A 382 22.59 4.92 -20.13
CA SER A 382 23.31 3.93 -20.94
C SER A 382 23.68 4.46 -22.33
N VAL A 383 22.84 5.27 -22.95
CA VAL A 383 23.01 5.75 -24.34
C VAL A 383 23.25 7.25 -24.46
N SER A 384 22.94 8.00 -23.41
CA SER A 384 23.04 9.46 -23.39
C SER A 384 23.35 9.93 -21.95
N ARG A 385 22.68 10.98 -21.51
CA ARG A 385 22.62 11.51 -20.16
C ARG A 385 21.16 11.68 -19.75
N TYR A 386 20.81 11.29 -18.54
CA TYR A 386 19.50 11.50 -17.99
C TYR A 386 19.19 12.98 -17.76
N ALA A 387 18.17 13.47 -18.40
CA ALA A 387 17.69 14.86 -18.34
C ALA A 387 16.18 14.87 -18.06
N PRO A 388 15.76 14.89 -16.78
CA PRO A 388 14.35 14.97 -16.43
C PRO A 388 13.75 16.34 -16.79
N ILE A 389 12.41 16.43 -16.75
CA ILE A 389 11.72 17.72 -16.94
C ILE A 389 12.12 18.72 -15.85
N GLU A 390 11.95 20.01 -16.16
CA GLU A 390 12.26 21.13 -15.28
C GLU A 390 11.54 21.04 -13.92
N GLU A 391 12.19 21.52 -12.84
CA GLU A 391 11.64 21.48 -11.48
C GLU A 391 10.26 22.16 -11.38
N SER A 392 10.07 23.28 -12.07
CA SER A 392 8.79 23.98 -12.16
C SER A 392 7.68 23.12 -12.78
N GLU A 393 8.00 22.31 -13.80
CA GLU A 393 7.05 21.41 -14.44
C GLU A 393 6.72 20.20 -13.54
N LYS A 394 7.71 19.68 -12.78
CA LYS A 394 7.48 18.67 -11.74
C LYS A 394 6.50 19.18 -10.70
N PHE A 395 6.69 20.42 -10.21
CA PHE A 395 5.78 21.05 -9.27
C PHE A 395 4.36 21.19 -9.83
N ARG A 396 4.21 21.61 -11.08
CA ARG A 396 2.92 21.74 -11.73
C ARG A 396 2.15 20.42 -11.85
N ILE A 397 2.85 19.30 -11.93
CA ILE A 397 2.23 17.96 -11.90
C ILE A 397 1.91 17.55 -10.46
N GLU A 398 2.89 17.66 -9.54
CA GLU A 398 2.74 17.23 -8.15
C GLU A 398 1.61 17.99 -7.43
N TYR A 399 1.48 19.28 -7.68
CA TYR A 399 0.47 20.17 -7.08
C TYR A 399 -0.60 20.63 -8.08
N TRP A 400 -0.94 19.76 -9.01
CA TRP A 400 -1.97 20.05 -10.00
C TRP A 400 -3.36 20.08 -9.34
N SER A 401 -4.13 21.13 -9.59
CA SER A 401 -5.47 21.31 -9.04
C SER A 401 -6.45 20.19 -9.43
N LEU A 402 -6.31 19.62 -10.63
CA LEU A 402 -7.12 18.48 -11.09
C LEU A 402 -6.81 17.20 -10.32
N GLU A 403 -5.54 16.94 -10.00
CA GLU A 403 -5.15 15.81 -9.17
C GLU A 403 -5.59 15.99 -7.71
N GLU A 404 -5.50 17.21 -7.18
CA GLU A 404 -6.04 17.54 -5.86
C GLU A 404 -7.54 17.29 -5.78
N ALA A 405 -8.30 17.68 -6.82
CA ALA A 405 -9.74 17.43 -6.90
C ALA A 405 -10.07 15.93 -6.92
N LYS A 406 -9.23 15.09 -7.54
CA LYS A 406 -9.37 13.62 -7.48
C LYS A 406 -9.13 13.11 -6.05
N LEU A 407 -8.06 13.57 -5.38
CA LEU A 407 -7.75 13.17 -4.02
C LEU A 407 -8.89 13.53 -3.05
N GLN A 408 -9.51 14.70 -3.20
CA GLN A 408 -10.63 15.13 -2.36
C GLN A 408 -11.91 14.32 -2.58
N ARG A 409 -12.09 13.71 -3.76
CA ARG A 409 -13.23 12.84 -4.08
C ARG A 409 -13.05 11.40 -3.61
N MET A 410 -11.85 11.01 -3.22
CA MET A 410 -11.59 9.66 -2.70
C MET A 410 -12.41 9.39 -1.43
N PRO A 411 -12.85 8.15 -1.21
CA PRO A 411 -13.48 7.76 0.05
C PRO A 411 -12.58 8.12 1.25
N LYS A 412 -13.19 8.57 2.33
CA LYS A 412 -12.42 8.82 3.57
C LYS A 412 -11.73 7.53 4.00
N PRO A 413 -10.46 7.61 4.45
CA PRO A 413 -9.77 6.45 5.00
C PRO A 413 -10.57 5.79 6.12
N LYS A 414 -10.51 4.47 6.19
CA LYS A 414 -11.07 3.71 7.31
C LYS A 414 -10.30 4.05 8.60
N PRO A 415 -10.91 3.85 9.79
CA PRO A 415 -10.31 4.25 11.07
C PRO A 415 -8.91 3.69 11.32
N LEU A 416 -8.60 2.50 10.80
CA LEU A 416 -7.31 1.82 10.98
C LEU A 416 -6.47 1.75 9.69
N ALA A 417 -6.75 2.56 8.68
CA ALA A 417 -6.14 2.46 7.34
C ALA A 417 -4.60 2.49 7.33
N THR A 418 -3.96 3.15 8.31
CA THR A 418 -2.50 3.24 8.41
C THR A 418 -1.93 2.41 9.56
N ARG A 419 -2.74 1.58 10.21
CA ARG A 419 -2.33 0.82 11.38
C ARG A 419 -1.92 -0.61 11.01
N VAL A 420 -0.88 -1.09 11.67
CA VAL A 420 -0.39 -2.48 11.57
C VAL A 420 -0.75 -3.21 12.86
N ALA A 421 -1.59 -4.24 12.74
CA ALA A 421 -2.08 -5.02 13.87
C ALA A 421 -1.38 -6.39 13.93
N PHE A 422 -0.80 -6.73 15.08
CA PHE A 422 -0.18 -8.02 15.39
C PHE A 422 -1.09 -8.79 16.33
N VAL A 423 -1.67 -9.90 15.88
CA VAL A 423 -2.67 -10.68 16.64
C VAL A 423 -2.12 -12.05 16.97
N THR A 424 -1.82 -12.32 18.25
CA THR A 424 -1.37 -13.65 18.71
C THR A 424 -2.53 -14.61 18.90
N GLY A 425 -2.34 -15.90 18.53
CA GLY A 425 -3.44 -16.86 18.48
C GLY A 425 -4.49 -16.45 17.43
N GLY A 426 -4.02 -15.85 16.35
CA GLY A 426 -4.87 -15.26 15.30
C GLY A 426 -5.49 -16.27 14.35
N GLY A 427 -5.06 -17.54 14.38
CA GLY A 427 -5.54 -18.60 13.48
C GLY A 427 -6.94 -19.11 13.81
N SER A 428 -7.49 -18.81 14.99
CA SER A 428 -8.81 -19.31 15.40
C SER A 428 -9.54 -18.40 16.41
N GLY A 429 -10.80 -18.71 16.68
CA GLY A 429 -11.58 -18.15 17.78
C GLY A 429 -11.64 -16.63 17.83
N ILE A 430 -11.40 -16.08 19.02
CA ILE A 430 -11.39 -14.64 19.28
C ILE A 430 -10.31 -13.93 18.45
N GLY A 431 -9.12 -14.54 18.32
CA GLY A 431 -8.02 -13.99 17.53
C GLY A 431 -8.38 -13.81 16.06
N ALA A 432 -8.94 -14.86 15.44
CA ALA A 432 -9.38 -14.79 14.05
C ALA A 432 -10.51 -13.78 13.82
N ALA A 433 -11.50 -13.71 14.73
CA ALA A 433 -12.57 -12.72 14.66
C ALA A 433 -12.03 -11.28 14.83
N THR A 434 -11.03 -11.11 15.69
CA THR A 434 -10.33 -9.83 15.89
C THR A 434 -9.56 -9.45 14.64
N ALA A 435 -8.79 -10.37 14.06
CA ALA A 435 -8.06 -10.14 12.82
C ALA A 435 -9.01 -9.68 11.68
N ARG A 436 -10.15 -10.35 11.51
CA ARG A 436 -11.18 -9.94 10.53
C ARG A 436 -11.69 -8.54 10.79
N ARG A 437 -12.07 -8.25 12.02
CA ARG A 437 -12.61 -6.92 12.37
C ARG A 437 -11.59 -5.82 12.09
N LEU A 438 -10.34 -6.00 12.49
CA LEU A 438 -9.28 -5.01 12.28
C LEU A 438 -8.98 -4.80 10.78
N ALA A 439 -8.96 -5.87 9.99
CA ALA A 439 -8.81 -5.77 8.54
C ALA A 439 -10.01 -5.08 7.87
N ASP A 440 -11.23 -5.37 8.29
CA ASP A 440 -12.45 -4.70 7.82
C ASP A 440 -12.42 -3.19 8.10
N GLU A 441 -11.76 -2.77 9.17
CA GLU A 441 -11.56 -1.36 9.54
C GLU A 441 -10.29 -0.74 8.91
N GLY A 442 -9.59 -1.49 8.05
CA GLY A 442 -8.51 -1.01 7.21
C GLY A 442 -7.09 -1.27 7.71
N ALA A 443 -6.91 -1.97 8.83
CA ALA A 443 -5.58 -2.33 9.31
C ALA A 443 -4.89 -3.34 8.39
N CYS A 444 -3.56 -3.23 8.26
CA CYS A 444 -2.72 -4.35 7.85
C CYS A 444 -2.61 -5.33 9.04
N VAL A 445 -2.82 -6.63 8.80
CA VAL A 445 -2.91 -7.61 9.90
C VAL A 445 -1.81 -8.67 9.79
N VAL A 446 -1.07 -8.84 10.87
CA VAL A 446 -0.16 -9.96 11.06
C VAL A 446 -0.88 -11.00 11.91
N VAL A 447 -1.24 -12.12 11.28
CA VAL A 447 -1.87 -13.26 11.94
C VAL A 447 -0.78 -14.16 12.50
N ALA A 448 -0.49 -14.03 13.79
CA ALA A 448 0.54 -14.80 14.47
C ALA A 448 -0.08 -15.99 15.21
N ASP A 449 0.33 -17.18 14.88
CA ASP A 449 -0.13 -18.40 15.54
C ASP A 449 0.98 -19.46 15.53
N ARG A 450 1.00 -20.35 16.53
CA ARG A 450 1.88 -21.52 16.50
C ARG A 450 1.48 -22.52 15.40
N ASP A 451 0.18 -22.56 15.06
CA ASP A 451 -0.35 -23.29 13.90
C ASP A 451 -0.34 -22.36 12.67
N LEU A 452 0.78 -22.39 11.94
CA LEU A 452 0.96 -21.57 10.75
C LEU A 452 -0.14 -21.82 9.71
N ALA A 453 -0.59 -23.07 9.53
CA ALA A 453 -1.62 -23.38 8.52
C ALA A 453 -2.97 -22.72 8.88
N ALA A 454 -3.32 -22.66 10.16
CA ALA A 454 -4.50 -21.93 10.63
C ALA A 454 -4.35 -20.41 10.41
N ALA A 455 -3.17 -19.86 10.68
CA ALA A 455 -2.87 -18.44 10.41
C ALA A 455 -2.93 -18.10 8.92
N GLU A 456 -2.34 -18.91 8.04
CA GLU A 456 -2.37 -18.76 6.58
C GLU A 456 -3.80 -18.77 6.02
N LYS A 457 -4.65 -19.65 6.55
CA LYS A 457 -6.07 -19.68 6.15
C LYS A 457 -6.78 -18.37 6.47
N VAL A 458 -6.57 -17.81 7.66
CA VAL A 458 -7.16 -16.53 8.05
C VAL A 458 -6.57 -15.39 7.22
N ALA A 459 -5.25 -15.32 7.06
CA ALA A 459 -4.61 -14.29 6.25
C ALA A 459 -5.09 -14.32 4.78
N ALA A 460 -5.23 -15.51 4.19
CA ALA A 460 -5.77 -15.68 2.85
C ALA A 460 -7.22 -15.20 2.72
N GLU A 461 -8.04 -15.45 3.74
CA GLU A 461 -9.43 -14.95 3.81
C GLU A 461 -9.47 -13.42 3.85
N LEU A 462 -8.62 -12.79 4.69
CA LEU A 462 -8.55 -11.33 4.82
C LEU A 462 -8.13 -10.65 3.51
N GLY A 463 -7.18 -11.21 2.81
CA GLY A 463 -6.66 -10.69 1.55
C GLY A 463 -7.45 -11.09 0.29
N ALA A 464 -8.55 -11.85 0.42
CA ALA A 464 -9.23 -12.46 -0.73
C ALA A 464 -9.76 -11.46 -1.77
N LYS A 465 -10.04 -10.21 -1.38
CA LYS A 465 -10.55 -9.14 -2.25
C LYS A 465 -9.49 -8.12 -2.65
N ALA A 466 -8.29 -8.24 -2.13
CA ALA A 466 -7.20 -7.32 -2.44
C ALA A 466 -6.52 -7.71 -3.77
N LEU A 467 -5.91 -6.75 -4.43
CA LEU A 467 -5.10 -6.98 -5.63
C LEU A 467 -3.92 -7.93 -5.32
N ARG A 468 -3.26 -7.69 -4.19
CA ARG A 468 -2.28 -8.62 -3.59
C ARG A 468 -2.70 -8.91 -2.16
N ARG A 469 -2.75 -10.17 -1.79
CA ARG A 469 -3.19 -10.61 -0.45
C ARG A 469 -2.31 -10.04 0.66
N GLU A 470 -1.03 -9.96 0.41
CA GLU A 470 0.00 -9.48 1.32
C GLU A 470 -0.14 -7.98 1.61
N ASP A 471 -0.88 -7.23 0.79
CA ASP A 471 -1.20 -5.82 1.08
C ASP A 471 -2.21 -5.67 2.24
N VAL A 472 -2.91 -6.76 2.63
CA VAL A 472 -3.89 -6.75 3.73
C VAL A 472 -3.40 -7.54 4.93
N ALA A 473 -2.88 -8.76 4.71
CA ALA A 473 -2.49 -9.63 5.80
C ALA A 473 -1.36 -10.59 5.43
N ILE A 474 -0.53 -10.87 6.44
CA ILE A 474 0.45 -11.96 6.41
C ILE A 474 0.23 -12.91 7.56
N ALA A 475 0.64 -14.17 7.38
CA ALA A 475 0.67 -15.18 8.43
C ALA A 475 2.11 -15.40 8.89
N VAL A 476 2.30 -15.54 10.19
CA VAL A 476 3.60 -15.85 10.79
C VAL A 476 3.48 -16.95 11.86
N ALA A 477 4.43 -17.89 11.84
CA ALA A 477 4.54 -18.86 12.93
C ALA A 477 5.10 -18.16 14.18
N ALA A 478 4.44 -18.32 15.32
CA ALA A 478 4.91 -17.75 16.58
C ALA A 478 4.42 -18.58 17.79
N ASP A 479 5.34 -19.22 18.49
CA ASP A 479 5.10 -19.70 19.84
C ASP A 479 5.42 -18.57 20.81
N VAL A 480 4.40 -18.08 21.52
CA VAL A 480 4.54 -16.96 22.47
C VAL A 480 5.42 -17.30 23.68
N THR A 481 5.78 -18.57 23.87
CA THR A 481 6.73 -18.98 24.89
C THR A 481 8.19 -18.86 24.48
N SER A 482 8.45 -18.62 23.17
CA SER A 482 9.77 -18.47 22.55
C SER A 482 10.07 -17.01 22.21
N GLU A 483 10.98 -16.39 22.94
CA GLU A 483 11.42 -15.01 22.66
C GLU A 483 11.96 -14.86 21.23
N ALA A 484 12.73 -15.83 20.75
CA ALA A 484 13.31 -15.80 19.41
C ALA A 484 12.23 -15.87 18.31
N GLU A 485 11.16 -16.66 18.49
CA GLU A 485 10.07 -16.75 17.53
C GLU A 485 9.22 -15.46 17.53
N ILE A 486 9.01 -14.84 18.70
CA ILE A 486 8.33 -13.55 18.79
C ILE A 486 9.13 -12.49 18.05
N GLN A 487 10.45 -12.42 18.25
CA GLN A 487 11.31 -11.47 17.55
C GLN A 487 11.26 -11.69 16.03
N ALA A 488 11.41 -12.93 15.57
CA ALA A 488 11.32 -13.26 14.14
C ALA A 488 9.95 -12.91 13.54
N ALA A 489 8.86 -13.12 14.27
CA ALA A 489 7.52 -12.77 13.83
C ALA A 489 7.31 -11.24 13.75
N LEU A 490 7.89 -10.48 14.68
CA LEU A 490 7.86 -9.02 14.65
C LEU A 490 8.75 -8.46 13.54
N ASP A 491 9.92 -9.04 13.29
CA ASP A 491 10.78 -8.67 12.16
C ASP A 491 10.07 -8.89 10.83
N ALA A 492 9.33 -10.01 10.69
CA ALA A 492 8.50 -10.25 9.51
C ALA A 492 7.39 -9.19 9.36
N ALA A 493 6.73 -8.78 10.45
CA ALA A 493 5.74 -7.71 10.45
C ALA A 493 6.36 -6.36 10.06
N VAL A 494 7.53 -6.05 10.59
CA VAL A 494 8.29 -4.83 10.27
C VAL A 494 8.70 -4.82 8.81
N LEU A 495 9.28 -5.89 8.27
CA LEU A 495 9.67 -5.98 6.87
C LEU A 495 8.45 -5.87 5.93
N ALA A 496 7.31 -6.45 6.33
CA ALA A 496 6.10 -6.39 5.53
C ALA A 496 5.45 -5.01 5.51
N PHE A 497 5.39 -4.30 6.66
CA PHE A 497 4.53 -3.12 6.83
C PHE A 497 5.24 -1.88 7.42
N GLY A 498 6.50 -2.02 7.82
CA GLY A 498 7.30 -0.93 8.37
C GLY A 498 7.25 -0.79 9.88
N GLY A 499 6.47 -1.60 10.58
CA GLY A 499 6.36 -1.54 12.03
C GLY A 499 5.12 -2.21 12.59
N VAL A 500 4.78 -1.91 13.84
CA VAL A 500 3.59 -2.42 14.54
C VAL A 500 2.96 -1.30 15.35
N ASP A 501 1.64 -1.13 15.23
CA ASP A 501 0.90 -0.05 15.90
C ASP A 501 -0.13 -0.57 16.91
N LEU A 502 -0.56 -1.82 16.73
CA LEU A 502 -1.59 -2.44 17.54
C LEU A 502 -1.22 -3.90 17.80
N VAL A 503 -1.19 -4.30 19.06
CA VAL A 503 -0.91 -5.65 19.48
C VAL A 503 -2.09 -6.22 20.24
N VAL A 504 -2.51 -7.43 19.88
CA VAL A 504 -3.55 -8.16 20.61
C VAL A 504 -2.97 -9.41 21.21
N ASN A 505 -2.73 -9.38 22.52
CA ASN A 505 -2.33 -10.52 23.32
C ASN A 505 -3.55 -11.44 23.53
N ASN A 506 -3.79 -12.33 22.56
CA ASN A 506 -4.94 -13.24 22.59
C ASN A 506 -4.54 -14.71 22.75
N ALA A 507 -3.32 -15.11 22.43
CA ALA A 507 -2.85 -16.48 22.58
C ALA A 507 -3.12 -16.99 24.00
N GLY A 508 -3.74 -18.16 24.11
CA GLY A 508 -4.10 -18.71 25.40
C GLY A 508 -4.71 -20.09 25.33
N LEU A 509 -4.71 -20.76 26.48
CA LEU A 509 -5.30 -22.07 26.69
C LEU A 509 -5.96 -22.12 28.07
N SER A 510 -6.77 -23.14 28.31
CA SER A 510 -7.39 -23.35 29.62
C SER A 510 -7.36 -24.84 29.98
N LEU A 511 -6.80 -25.14 31.16
CA LEU A 511 -6.89 -26.42 31.79
C LEU A 511 -7.61 -26.25 33.13
N SER A 512 -8.73 -26.95 33.30
CA SER A 512 -9.55 -26.87 34.51
C SER A 512 -9.44 -28.17 35.30
N LYS A 513 -8.89 -28.07 36.50
CA LYS A 513 -8.71 -29.21 37.43
C LYS A 513 -8.96 -28.78 38.87
N PRO A 514 -9.42 -29.69 39.74
CA PRO A 514 -9.41 -29.46 41.20
C PRO A 514 -7.99 -29.11 41.68
N LEU A 515 -7.87 -28.35 42.76
CA LEU A 515 -6.58 -27.92 43.31
C LEU A 515 -5.62 -29.10 43.51
N LEU A 516 -6.10 -30.18 44.12
CA LEU A 516 -5.27 -31.35 44.47
C LEU A 516 -4.84 -32.18 43.25
N GLU A 517 -5.49 -31.99 42.11
CA GLU A 517 -5.17 -32.67 40.85
C GLU A 517 -4.37 -31.76 39.87
N THR A 518 -4.23 -30.48 40.19
CA THR A 518 -3.46 -29.52 39.37
C THR A 518 -1.97 -29.80 39.59
N THR A 519 -1.30 -30.27 38.55
CA THR A 519 0.15 -30.51 38.59
C THR A 519 0.95 -29.23 38.40
N VAL A 520 2.25 -29.26 38.78
CA VAL A 520 3.18 -28.16 38.50
C VAL A 520 3.26 -27.91 36.97
N ALA A 521 3.27 -28.97 36.17
CA ALA A 521 3.29 -28.85 34.72
C ALA A 521 2.03 -28.15 34.15
N ASP A 522 0.82 -28.41 34.70
CA ASP A 522 -0.41 -27.71 34.33
C ASP A 522 -0.36 -26.21 34.68
N TRP A 523 0.25 -25.92 35.85
CA TRP A 523 0.47 -24.55 36.29
C TRP A 523 1.46 -23.82 35.38
N ASP A 524 2.64 -24.42 35.17
CA ASP A 524 3.72 -23.82 34.37
C ASP A 524 3.26 -23.59 32.93
N LEU A 525 2.61 -24.56 32.28
CA LEU A 525 2.12 -24.42 30.92
C LEU A 525 1.19 -23.20 30.74
N GLN A 526 0.24 -23.00 31.67
CA GLN A 526 -0.69 -21.88 31.58
C GLN A 526 0.01 -20.54 31.84
N HIS A 527 0.95 -20.49 32.79
CA HIS A 527 1.74 -19.29 33.06
C HIS A 527 2.72 -18.97 31.93
N ASP A 528 3.36 -19.97 31.37
CA ASP A 528 4.29 -19.79 30.24
C ASP A 528 3.61 -19.22 29.02
N VAL A 529 2.45 -19.75 28.63
CA VAL A 529 1.74 -19.30 27.46
C VAL A 529 1.07 -17.92 27.67
N MET A 530 0.38 -17.73 28.81
CA MET A 530 -0.46 -16.55 28.97
C MET A 530 0.24 -15.41 29.73
N ALA A 531 0.85 -15.66 30.90
CA ALA A 531 1.49 -14.61 31.68
C ALA A 531 2.84 -14.20 31.06
N ARG A 532 3.78 -15.16 30.93
CA ARG A 532 5.09 -14.91 30.33
C ARG A 532 4.98 -14.57 28.85
N GLY A 533 4.16 -15.30 28.09
CA GLY A 533 3.98 -15.05 26.66
C GLY A 533 3.46 -13.63 26.37
N SER A 534 2.42 -13.18 27.07
CA SER A 534 1.92 -11.82 26.92
C SER A 534 2.95 -10.75 27.30
N PHE A 535 3.75 -11.02 28.36
CA PHE A 535 4.86 -10.15 28.74
C PHE A 535 5.91 -10.04 27.62
N LEU A 536 6.36 -11.17 27.06
CA LEU A 536 7.35 -11.20 25.99
C LEU A 536 6.85 -10.45 24.74
N VAL A 537 5.63 -10.77 24.27
CA VAL A 537 5.03 -10.10 23.11
C VAL A 537 4.91 -8.60 23.36
N SER A 538 4.44 -8.18 24.54
CA SER A 538 4.30 -6.75 24.88
C SER A 538 5.65 -6.04 24.94
N ARG A 539 6.68 -6.67 25.51
CA ARG A 539 8.03 -6.09 25.62
C ARG A 539 8.66 -5.86 24.24
N GLU A 540 8.65 -6.90 23.40
CA GLU A 540 9.30 -6.79 22.08
C GLU A 540 8.51 -5.87 21.14
N SER A 541 7.18 -5.89 21.18
CA SER A 541 6.36 -4.94 20.41
C SER A 541 6.53 -3.50 20.90
N ALA A 542 6.66 -3.28 22.21
CA ALA A 542 6.90 -1.94 22.76
C ALA A 542 8.25 -1.36 22.27
N ARG A 543 9.29 -2.20 22.10
CA ARG A 543 10.57 -1.74 21.49
C ARG A 543 10.35 -1.19 20.08
N VAL A 544 9.58 -1.90 19.26
CA VAL A 544 9.23 -1.44 17.91
C VAL A 544 8.43 -0.13 17.95
N MET A 545 7.39 -0.03 18.80
CA MET A 545 6.55 1.14 18.93
C MET A 545 7.33 2.37 19.42
N ILE A 546 8.25 2.20 20.36
CA ILE A 546 9.09 3.28 20.89
C ILE A 546 10.06 3.77 19.82
N GLU A 547 10.72 2.87 19.09
CA GLU A 547 11.62 3.23 18.00
C GLU A 547 10.90 3.97 16.88
N GLN A 548 9.67 3.57 16.57
CA GLN A 548 8.75 4.18 15.61
C GLN A 548 8.35 5.62 16.02
N GLY A 549 8.17 5.85 17.32
CA GLY A 549 7.79 7.17 17.85
C GLY A 549 6.37 7.63 17.52
N MET A 550 5.49 6.71 17.07
CA MET A 550 4.12 7.00 16.65
C MET A 550 3.07 6.64 17.72
N GLY A 551 3.51 6.21 18.91
CA GLY A 551 2.63 5.63 19.91
C GLY A 551 2.13 4.23 19.50
N GLY A 552 1.04 3.78 20.11
CA GLY A 552 0.46 2.46 19.80
C GLY A 552 -0.57 1.98 20.79
N ASP A 553 -1.08 0.77 20.57
CA ASP A 553 -2.07 0.11 21.40
C ASP A 553 -1.68 -1.34 21.69
N ILE A 554 -1.72 -1.72 22.96
CA ILE A 554 -1.58 -3.12 23.38
C ILE A 554 -2.88 -3.53 24.09
N VAL A 555 -3.55 -4.54 23.56
CA VAL A 555 -4.81 -5.04 24.09
C VAL A 555 -4.63 -6.49 24.59
N TYR A 556 -4.98 -6.72 25.83
CA TYR A 556 -4.96 -8.05 26.46
C TYR A 556 -6.34 -8.69 26.41
N ILE A 557 -6.45 -9.87 25.84
CA ILE A 557 -7.64 -10.72 25.99
C ILE A 557 -7.49 -11.52 27.28
N SER A 558 -7.91 -10.89 28.38
CA SER A 558 -7.87 -11.48 29.71
C SER A 558 -9.10 -12.40 29.94
N SER A 559 -9.80 -12.28 31.04
CA SER A 559 -11.01 -13.04 31.34
C SER A 559 -11.74 -12.41 32.52
N LYS A 560 -13.04 -12.67 32.65
CA LYS A 560 -13.72 -12.40 33.92
C LYS A 560 -13.06 -13.11 35.12
N ASN A 561 -12.38 -14.24 34.86
CA ASN A 561 -11.69 -15.03 35.86
C ASN A 561 -10.45 -14.32 36.45
N SER A 562 -10.05 -13.18 35.89
CA SER A 562 -9.08 -12.30 36.52
C SER A 562 -9.60 -11.68 37.85
N ILE A 563 -10.92 -11.69 38.05
CA ILE A 563 -11.62 -11.09 39.19
C ILE A 563 -12.49 -12.15 39.90
N PHE A 564 -13.19 -12.98 39.13
CA PHE A 564 -14.14 -13.98 39.67
C PHE A 564 -13.44 -15.21 40.23
N ALA A 565 -13.75 -15.53 41.49
CA ALA A 565 -13.27 -16.74 42.16
C ALA A 565 -14.15 -17.94 41.81
N GLY A 566 -13.75 -18.74 40.82
CA GLY A 566 -14.41 -19.99 40.44
C GLY A 566 -13.62 -21.21 40.89
N PRO A 567 -14.27 -22.32 41.34
CA PRO A 567 -13.59 -23.54 41.70
C PRO A 567 -12.97 -24.24 40.48
N ASN A 568 -12.02 -25.13 40.74
CA ASN A 568 -11.35 -25.99 39.73
C ASN A 568 -10.60 -25.22 38.62
N ASN A 569 -10.10 -24.03 38.91
CA ASN A 569 -9.50 -23.20 37.88
C ASN A 569 -8.36 -22.31 38.40
N ILE A 570 -7.60 -22.81 39.37
CA ILE A 570 -6.62 -21.98 40.07
C ILE A 570 -5.51 -21.45 39.14
N ALA A 571 -4.90 -22.30 38.33
CA ALA A 571 -3.80 -21.91 37.45
C ALA A 571 -4.26 -20.90 36.40
N TYR A 572 -5.40 -21.15 35.73
CA TYR A 572 -5.97 -20.22 34.72
C TYR A 572 -6.33 -18.88 35.34
N SER A 573 -7.07 -18.87 36.44
CA SER A 573 -7.52 -17.63 37.08
C SER A 573 -6.35 -16.81 37.63
N ALA A 574 -5.32 -17.45 38.20
CA ALA A 574 -4.10 -16.77 38.62
C ALA A 574 -3.38 -16.11 37.46
N THR A 575 -3.23 -16.84 36.35
CA THR A 575 -2.62 -16.29 35.12
C THR A 575 -3.41 -15.11 34.53
N LYS A 576 -4.74 -15.20 34.52
CA LYS A 576 -5.58 -14.09 34.02
C LYS A 576 -5.55 -12.88 34.96
N ALA A 577 -5.38 -13.07 36.26
CA ALA A 577 -5.17 -11.99 37.23
C ALA A 577 -3.79 -11.33 37.02
N ASP A 578 -2.75 -12.12 36.73
CA ASP A 578 -1.45 -11.59 36.31
C ASP A 578 -1.56 -10.74 35.07
N GLN A 579 -2.17 -11.22 33.97
CA GLN A 579 -2.41 -10.43 32.75
C GLN A 579 -3.15 -9.13 33.06
N ALA A 580 -4.18 -9.16 33.90
CA ALA A 580 -4.92 -7.97 34.28
C ALA A 580 -4.07 -6.95 35.06
N HIS A 581 -3.06 -7.42 35.83
CA HIS A 581 -2.14 -6.52 36.50
C HIS A 581 -1.05 -5.99 35.56
N GLN A 582 -0.53 -6.81 34.62
CA GLN A 582 0.38 -6.37 33.56
C GLN A 582 -0.19 -5.17 32.79
N VAL A 583 -1.49 -5.18 32.43
CA VAL A 583 -2.15 -4.05 31.78
C VAL A 583 -1.94 -2.75 32.52
N ARG A 584 -2.10 -2.74 33.85
CA ARG A 584 -1.93 -1.52 34.66
C ARG A 584 -0.48 -1.08 34.77
N LEU A 585 0.44 -2.03 34.94
CA LEU A 585 1.87 -1.75 35.02
C LEU A 585 2.40 -1.17 33.70
N LEU A 586 2.09 -1.86 32.58
CA LEU A 586 2.52 -1.41 31.26
C LEU A 586 1.87 -0.09 30.83
N ALA A 587 0.62 0.17 31.22
CA ALA A 587 0.00 1.47 31.00
C ALA A 587 0.76 2.60 31.70
N ALA A 588 1.26 2.36 32.91
CA ALA A 588 2.06 3.32 33.66
C ALA A 588 3.46 3.51 33.06
N GLU A 589 4.11 2.45 32.56
CA GLU A 589 5.46 2.51 32.01
C GLU A 589 5.48 3.09 30.59
N LEU A 590 4.53 2.71 29.73
CA LEU A 590 4.55 3.02 28.31
C LEU A 590 3.77 4.29 27.94
N GLY A 591 2.96 4.84 28.85
CA GLY A 591 2.16 6.01 28.60
C GLY A 591 2.97 7.24 28.16
N GLY A 592 4.20 7.42 28.69
CA GLY A 592 5.12 8.48 28.29
C GLY A 592 5.60 8.39 26.84
N HIS A 593 5.47 7.22 26.21
CA HIS A 593 5.77 6.97 24.79
C HIS A 593 4.52 6.99 23.89
N GLY A 594 3.35 7.40 24.43
CA GLY A 594 2.09 7.40 23.68
C GLY A 594 1.51 6.00 23.42
N VAL A 595 2.02 4.97 24.10
CA VAL A 595 1.51 3.59 23.98
C VAL A 595 0.45 3.37 25.06
N ARG A 596 -0.76 3.00 24.63
CA ARG A 596 -1.89 2.70 25.53
C ARG A 596 -1.99 1.19 25.72
N VAL A 597 -2.28 0.77 26.95
CA VAL A 597 -2.41 -0.65 27.27
C VAL A 597 -3.75 -0.85 27.98
N ASN A 598 -4.62 -1.68 27.40
CA ASN A 598 -5.95 -1.95 27.91
C ASN A 598 -6.27 -3.47 27.87
N GLY A 599 -7.26 -3.87 28.63
CA GLY A 599 -7.69 -5.27 28.74
C GLY A 599 -9.16 -5.45 28.37
N ILE A 600 -9.50 -6.66 27.97
CA ILE A 600 -10.87 -7.12 27.76
C ILE A 600 -11.07 -8.36 28.62
N ASN A 601 -12.21 -8.43 29.33
CA ASN A 601 -12.57 -9.55 30.20
C ASN A 601 -13.79 -10.29 29.62
N PRO A 602 -13.62 -11.22 28.66
CA PRO A 602 -14.73 -12.02 28.15
C PRO A 602 -15.13 -13.13 29.13
N ASP A 603 -16.39 -13.59 29.01
CA ASP A 603 -16.87 -14.83 29.60
C ASP A 603 -17.77 -15.61 28.65
N GLY A 604 -17.73 -16.93 28.75
CA GLY A 604 -18.66 -17.83 28.09
C GLY A 604 -18.64 -17.77 26.56
N VAL A 605 -17.50 -17.46 25.95
CA VAL A 605 -17.31 -17.50 24.48
C VAL A 605 -17.16 -18.96 24.08
N VAL A 606 -18.28 -19.68 23.91
CA VAL A 606 -18.31 -21.12 23.61
C VAL A 606 -18.19 -21.36 22.12
N ARG A 607 -19.11 -20.81 21.34
CA ARG A 607 -19.15 -21.00 19.89
C ARG A 607 -17.96 -20.27 19.22
N GLY A 608 -17.31 -20.98 18.31
CA GLY A 608 -16.18 -20.44 17.57
C GLY A 608 -14.86 -20.31 18.36
N SER A 609 -14.82 -20.74 19.62
CA SER A 609 -13.61 -20.70 20.45
C SER A 609 -12.74 -21.94 20.27
N GLY A 610 -11.45 -21.78 19.99
CA GLY A 610 -10.48 -22.88 19.94
C GLY A 610 -10.30 -23.59 21.29
N ILE A 611 -10.46 -22.86 22.40
CA ILE A 611 -10.38 -23.42 23.76
C ILE A 611 -11.50 -24.46 23.99
N PHE A 612 -12.72 -24.14 23.60
CA PHE A 612 -13.87 -25.05 23.78
C PHE A 612 -13.83 -26.23 22.79
N ALA A 613 -13.28 -26.03 21.59
CA ALA A 613 -13.13 -27.11 20.59
C ALA A 613 -12.05 -28.17 20.96
N SER A 614 -11.14 -27.88 21.88
CA SER A 614 -10.04 -28.76 22.28
C SER A 614 -10.41 -29.85 23.33
N GLY A 615 -11.71 -30.21 23.45
CA GLY A 615 -12.22 -31.17 24.45
C GLY A 615 -12.54 -30.54 25.81
N TRP A 616 -12.15 -29.29 26.05
CA TRP A 616 -12.51 -28.55 27.25
C TRP A 616 -14.02 -28.27 27.34
N GLY A 617 -14.69 -28.07 26.20
CA GLY A 617 -16.15 -27.89 26.09
C GLY A 617 -16.88 -29.12 26.63
N ALA A 618 -16.52 -30.31 26.16
CA ALA A 618 -17.12 -31.56 26.63
C ALA A 618 -16.91 -31.77 28.13
N ASN A 619 -15.70 -31.49 28.66
CA ASN A 619 -15.41 -31.60 30.10
C ASN A 619 -16.27 -30.63 30.93
N ARG A 620 -16.46 -29.38 30.43
CA ARG A 620 -17.30 -28.40 31.14
C ARG A 620 -18.78 -28.74 31.06
N ALA A 621 -19.25 -29.24 29.95
CA ALA A 621 -20.62 -29.70 29.79
C ALA A 621 -20.92 -30.84 30.78
N ALA A 622 -20.01 -31.80 30.90
CA ALA A 622 -20.11 -32.88 31.86
C ALA A 622 -20.14 -32.39 33.33
N VAL A 623 -19.28 -31.43 33.71
CA VAL A 623 -19.27 -30.85 35.07
C VAL A 623 -20.61 -30.13 35.38
N TYR A 624 -21.22 -29.51 34.39
CA TYR A 624 -22.52 -28.80 34.57
C TYR A 624 -23.74 -29.70 34.34
N GLY A 625 -23.55 -30.95 33.88
CA GLY A 625 -24.64 -31.86 33.60
C GLY A 625 -25.49 -31.43 32.41
N VAL A 626 -24.92 -30.77 31.40
CA VAL A 626 -25.56 -30.30 30.18
C VAL A 626 -24.93 -30.94 28.93
N GLU A 627 -25.69 -31.02 27.86
CA GLU A 627 -25.17 -31.41 26.54
C GLU A 627 -24.17 -30.36 26.03
N GLU A 628 -23.11 -30.77 25.33
CA GLU A 628 -22.06 -29.84 24.83
C GLU A 628 -22.64 -28.75 23.94
N GLU A 629 -23.59 -29.08 23.07
CA GLU A 629 -24.29 -28.15 22.18
C GLU A 629 -25.11 -27.08 22.92
N LYS A 630 -25.50 -27.36 24.14
CA LYS A 630 -26.28 -26.46 25.02
C LYS A 630 -25.40 -25.63 25.96
N LEU A 631 -24.10 -25.84 25.92
CA LEU A 631 -23.17 -25.18 26.84
C LEU A 631 -23.20 -23.65 26.68
N GLY A 632 -23.30 -23.14 25.45
CA GLY A 632 -23.44 -21.69 25.16
C GLY A 632 -24.70 -21.10 25.78
N GLU A 633 -25.84 -21.77 25.62
CA GLU A 633 -27.12 -21.36 26.23
C GLU A 633 -27.02 -21.39 27.77
N PHE A 634 -26.40 -22.42 28.33
CA PHE A 634 -26.17 -22.53 29.77
C PHE A 634 -25.38 -21.34 30.31
N TYR A 635 -24.29 -20.95 29.62
CA TYR A 635 -23.52 -19.76 30.00
C TYR A 635 -24.37 -18.50 29.87
N ALA A 636 -25.15 -18.35 28.80
CA ALA A 636 -26.04 -17.20 28.61
C ALA A 636 -27.02 -17.02 29.77
N GLN A 637 -27.64 -18.12 30.23
CA GLN A 637 -28.63 -18.07 31.34
C GLN A 637 -28.03 -17.59 32.67
N ARG A 638 -26.72 -17.62 32.85
CA ARG A 638 -26.02 -17.13 34.04
C ARG A 638 -25.76 -15.62 34.02
N THR A 639 -25.95 -14.98 32.88
CA THR A 639 -25.69 -13.55 32.67
C THR A 639 -26.95 -12.72 32.90
N LEU A 640 -26.80 -11.39 33.10
CA LEU A 640 -27.93 -10.48 33.24
C LEU A 640 -28.70 -10.30 31.92
N LEU A 641 -27.98 -10.24 30.78
CA LEU A 641 -28.61 -10.04 29.46
C LEU A 641 -29.20 -11.33 28.86
N LYS A 642 -28.92 -12.51 29.44
CA LYS A 642 -29.37 -13.82 28.94
C LYS A 642 -28.96 -14.05 27.48
N ARG A 643 -27.81 -13.63 27.09
CA ARG A 643 -27.29 -13.71 25.71
C ARG A 643 -25.92 -14.39 25.70
N GLU A 644 -25.65 -15.14 24.64
CA GLU A 644 -24.35 -15.69 24.39
C GLU A 644 -23.33 -14.60 24.01
N VAL A 645 -22.10 -14.76 24.45
CA VAL A 645 -20.96 -13.94 24.01
C VAL A 645 -20.25 -14.71 22.89
N LEU A 646 -20.06 -14.04 21.75
CA LEU A 646 -19.39 -14.60 20.57
C LEU A 646 -18.04 -13.92 20.36
N PRO A 647 -17.11 -14.54 19.60
CA PRO A 647 -15.81 -13.94 19.26
C PRO A 647 -15.92 -12.52 18.67
N GLU A 648 -16.94 -12.25 17.85
CA GLU A 648 -17.20 -10.96 17.21
C GLU A 648 -17.51 -9.86 18.23
N HIS A 649 -18.15 -10.18 19.36
CA HIS A 649 -18.40 -9.21 20.44
C HIS A 649 -17.10 -8.78 21.12
N VAL A 650 -16.14 -9.71 21.28
CA VAL A 650 -14.81 -9.43 21.81
C VAL A 650 -14.01 -8.59 20.79
N ALA A 651 -14.04 -8.96 19.52
CA ALA A 651 -13.42 -8.20 18.43
C ALA A 651 -13.98 -6.76 18.35
N GLY A 652 -15.28 -6.59 18.56
CA GLY A 652 -15.92 -5.27 18.65
C GLY A 652 -15.36 -4.41 19.80
N ALA A 653 -15.09 -5.02 20.96
CA ALA A 653 -14.47 -4.32 22.09
C ALA A 653 -13.00 -3.96 21.82
N VAL A 654 -12.22 -4.82 21.12
CA VAL A 654 -10.88 -4.47 20.66
C VAL A 654 -10.93 -3.24 19.78
N PHE A 655 -11.80 -3.22 18.78
CA PHE A 655 -11.96 -2.07 17.91
C PHE A 655 -12.39 -0.81 18.66
N ALA A 656 -13.32 -0.89 19.61
CA ALA A 656 -13.72 0.24 20.42
C ALA A 656 -12.55 0.88 21.21
N LEU A 657 -11.60 0.07 21.66
CA LEU A 657 -10.37 0.56 22.33
C LEU A 657 -9.37 1.18 21.36
N THR A 658 -9.33 0.76 20.08
CA THR A 658 -8.24 1.06 19.14
C THR A 658 -8.67 1.90 17.95
N GLY A 659 -9.97 2.00 17.68
CA GLY A 659 -10.54 2.65 16.49
C GLY A 659 -10.59 4.19 16.53
N GLY A 660 -10.04 4.82 17.59
CA GLY A 660 -9.94 6.28 17.70
C GLY A 660 -10.92 6.94 18.68
N ASP A 661 -12.00 6.27 19.11
CA ASP A 661 -13.00 6.87 20.01
C ASP A 661 -12.50 6.99 21.46
N LEU A 662 -11.64 6.07 21.92
CA LEU A 662 -11.13 6.01 23.29
C LEU A 662 -9.64 6.39 23.39
N THR A 663 -9.22 7.44 22.69
CA THR A 663 -7.80 7.85 22.58
C THR A 663 -7.16 8.27 23.92
N HIS A 664 -7.94 8.66 24.91
CA HIS A 664 -7.48 9.08 26.24
C HIS A 664 -7.68 8.00 27.30
N THR A 665 -7.78 6.72 26.90
CA THR A 665 -8.02 5.58 27.79
C THR A 665 -6.84 4.64 27.80
N THR A 666 -6.26 4.39 28.97
CA THR A 666 -5.22 3.39 29.23
C THR A 666 -5.39 2.79 30.64
N GLY A 667 -4.98 1.53 30.84
CA GLY A 667 -5.15 0.83 32.12
C GLY A 667 -6.57 0.33 32.39
N LEU A 668 -7.49 0.45 31.40
CA LEU A 668 -8.89 0.05 31.51
C LEU A 668 -9.06 -1.45 31.23
N HIS A 669 -10.04 -2.07 31.90
CA HIS A 669 -10.57 -3.40 31.56
C HIS A 669 -12.04 -3.29 31.20
N ILE A 670 -12.42 -3.75 29.98
CA ILE A 670 -13.80 -3.80 29.50
C ILE A 670 -14.34 -5.22 29.69
N PRO A 671 -15.41 -5.43 30.48
CA PRO A 671 -16.11 -6.73 30.53
C PRO A 671 -16.90 -6.95 29.25
N VAL A 672 -16.76 -8.12 28.63
CA VAL A 672 -17.56 -8.61 27.49
C VAL A 672 -18.13 -9.96 27.89
N ASP A 673 -19.09 -9.96 28.82
CA ASP A 673 -19.59 -11.13 29.53
C ASP A 673 -21.12 -11.19 29.64
N ALA A 674 -21.83 -10.33 28.91
CA ALA A 674 -23.27 -10.18 28.97
C ALA A 674 -23.80 -9.90 30.40
N GLY A 675 -22.94 -9.40 31.28
CA GLY A 675 -23.28 -9.04 32.66
C GLY A 675 -23.19 -10.21 33.65
N VAL A 676 -21.97 -10.63 34.00
CA VAL A 676 -21.72 -11.57 35.11
C VAL A 676 -21.61 -10.76 36.39
N ALA A 677 -22.72 -10.65 37.15
CA ALA A 677 -22.83 -9.80 38.33
C ALA A 677 -21.74 -10.12 39.40
N ALA A 678 -21.34 -11.39 39.53
CA ALA A 678 -20.32 -11.83 40.49
C ALA A 678 -18.89 -11.37 40.11
N ALA A 679 -18.68 -10.90 38.88
CA ALA A 679 -17.42 -10.37 38.37
C ALA A 679 -17.41 -8.83 38.27
N PHE A 680 -18.43 -8.13 38.80
CA PHE A 680 -18.39 -6.67 38.84
C PHE A 680 -17.29 -6.18 39.75
N LEU A 681 -16.50 -5.23 39.28
CA LEU A 681 -15.51 -4.53 40.11
C LEU A 681 -16.23 -3.76 41.21
N ARG A 682 -15.80 -3.92 42.45
CA ARG A 682 -16.31 -3.24 43.62
C ARG A 682 -15.33 -2.16 44.10
#